data_89633c8207ef80eca9f6824527b2e6bd
#
_entry.id   89633c8207ef80eca9f6824527b2e6bd
#
_cell.length_a   1.000
_cell.length_b   1.000
_cell.length_c   1.000
_cell.angle_alpha   90.00
_cell.angle_beta   90.00
_cell.angle_gamma   90.00
#
_symmetry.space_group_name_H-M   'P 1'
#
loop_
_entity.id
_entity.type
_entity.pdbx_description
1 polymer ?
#
loop_
_entity_poly.entity_id
_entity_poly.type
_entity_poly.pdbx_seq_one_letter_code
_entity_poly.pdbx_strand_id
1 'polypeptide(L)'
;MERFTNIDESPADVKAAEKLAKLHDELRAYNEFSSRSELHDLNIFIARLLFCFFAEDTGIFEDNLFTGSVVRYTKEDGSDLADYLDAAFNVMDMRLRNEDTLKIISQFPYVNGGLFAKHIQIPKMGFRSRKIIIECGELDWKNINPDIFGSMIQAVVDPNVRANQGMHYTSVPNIMKVINPLFLDDLQGAYNHLRDQYEQKKRQYDIGGLTDTQYNKDLKVIHKDCQKLLGRMSKMKFFDPACGSGNFLIITYKALRMLEMDILRLMRQIIPEFDFFDSSVIQLKQFYGIELLDFPHEVAMLSMWLAEHQMNRKLHDDFGVNTQALPLHNITQIVCGNACRMDWKEVCPHTAEEEVFVFGNPPYLGSKLQSTEQKKDISIAFGSLKNSKILDYIAIWFYEASKYIQGTKAQYAFVSTNSICQGEQVGILWPEILNKGQEIRFAYTSFKWSNNAKYNAGVTVVIIGVANKSKDNKTIYTGETKLEASFINPYLSAGSSTIVCKNNQIPEGLPKATFGSMPYDGGNLLLEPSEYSEFIAEYPNDKKYIKQIYGSEEFINGKERFCFWIDDADKDDALKNPIIASRVAKTRQMRLDSKDGQKLAEKPYQFREHPILSECIIIPRVSSEAREYIPMGYLEAGNVVSDSAFAIYDAKLWLFGILTSRLHMAWVRTVGGKLETRYRYSAQLSSATTLSPFRSSLPRRNKP
;
A
#
# COMPACT_ATOMS: atom_id res chain seq x y z
N MET A 1 -9.71 4.37 22.91
CA MET A 1 -8.50 4.41 22.05
C MET A 1 -7.35 3.59 22.61
N GLU A 2 -7.02 3.68 23.89
CA GLU A 2 -5.90 2.93 24.48
C GLU A 2 -5.97 1.39 24.37
N ARG A 3 -7.16 0.80 24.20
CA ARG A 3 -7.32 -0.68 24.10
C ARG A 3 -6.83 -1.29 22.81
N PHE A 4 -6.63 -0.53 21.73
CA PHE A 4 -6.13 -1.02 20.43
C PHE A 4 -4.74 -0.47 20.08
N THR A 5 -4.24 0.54 20.79
CA THR A 5 -2.94 1.14 20.51
C THR A 5 -1.74 0.39 21.13
N ASN A 6 -1.98 -0.54 22.05
CA ASN A 6 -0.97 -1.33 22.78
C ASN A 6 -0.99 -2.81 22.42
N ILE A 7 -1.43 -3.20 21.23
CA ILE A 7 -1.21 -4.56 20.73
C ILE A 7 0.15 -4.56 20.02
N ASP A 8 1.23 -4.58 20.82
CA ASP A 8 2.50 -5.09 20.36
C ASP A 8 2.32 -6.56 19.99
N GLU A 9 2.90 -7.01 18.88
CA GLU A 9 2.94 -8.44 18.54
C GLU A 9 3.43 -9.21 19.77
N SER A 10 2.61 -10.12 20.25
CA SER A 10 3.01 -10.89 21.42
C SER A 10 4.23 -11.77 21.05
N PRO A 11 5.14 -12.05 21.98
CA PRO A 11 6.25 -12.99 21.72
C PRO A 11 5.74 -14.36 21.25
N ALA A 12 4.50 -14.74 21.59
CA ALA A 12 3.85 -15.96 21.13
C ALA A 12 3.55 -15.90 19.63
N ASP A 13 3.09 -14.76 19.13
CA ASP A 13 2.78 -14.52 17.72
C ASP A 13 4.02 -14.69 16.84
N VAL A 14 5.13 -14.05 17.21
CA VAL A 14 6.39 -14.14 16.47
C VAL A 14 6.91 -15.59 16.44
N LYS A 15 6.82 -16.30 17.57
CA LYS A 15 7.28 -17.69 17.69
C LYS A 15 6.44 -18.64 16.82
N ALA A 16 5.13 -18.43 16.75
CA ALA A 16 4.24 -19.21 15.90
C ALA A 16 4.58 -19.02 14.41
N ALA A 17 4.78 -17.75 13.98
CA ALA A 17 5.18 -17.43 12.62
C ALA A 17 6.50 -18.09 12.22
N GLU A 18 7.52 -18.04 13.10
CA GLU A 18 8.81 -18.67 12.84
C GLU A 18 8.73 -20.19 12.72
N LYS A 19 7.91 -20.86 13.56
CA LYS A 19 7.76 -22.31 13.50
C LYS A 19 7.04 -22.76 12.24
N LEU A 20 5.99 -22.07 11.83
CA LEU A 20 5.26 -22.39 10.60
C LEU A 20 6.08 -22.12 9.32
N ALA A 21 6.88 -21.06 9.31
CA ALA A 21 7.84 -20.84 8.24
C ALA A 21 8.85 -21.99 8.13
N LYS A 22 9.38 -22.49 9.27
CA LYS A 22 10.26 -23.66 9.29
C LYS A 22 9.56 -24.92 8.80
N LEU A 23 8.28 -25.13 9.15
CA LEU A 23 7.50 -26.26 8.65
C LEU A 23 7.34 -26.20 7.13
N HIS A 24 6.98 -25.03 6.61
CA HIS A 24 6.85 -24.83 5.17
C HIS A 24 8.16 -25.13 4.42
N ASP A 25 9.28 -24.59 4.92
CA ASP A 25 10.59 -24.81 4.31
C ASP A 25 11.02 -26.28 4.35
N GLU A 26 10.76 -26.98 5.47
CA GLU A 26 11.03 -28.40 5.60
C GLU A 26 10.18 -29.24 4.63
N LEU A 27 8.90 -28.94 4.49
CA LEU A 27 8.00 -29.62 3.56
C LEU A 27 8.44 -29.40 2.11
N ARG A 28 8.86 -28.19 1.75
CA ARG A 28 9.39 -27.88 0.41
C ARG A 28 10.74 -28.55 0.14
N ALA A 29 11.57 -28.71 1.13
CA ALA A 29 12.84 -29.41 1.00
C ALA A 29 12.67 -30.93 0.86
N TYR A 30 11.61 -31.50 1.46
CA TYR A 30 11.34 -32.93 1.48
C TYR A 30 10.50 -33.39 0.27
N ASN A 31 9.80 -32.48 -0.42
CA ASN A 31 8.94 -32.74 -1.58
C ASN A 31 9.35 -31.88 -2.76
N GLU A 32 9.25 -32.43 -3.96
CA GLU A 32 9.40 -31.68 -5.20
C GLU A 32 8.01 -31.21 -5.65
N PHE A 33 7.73 -29.91 -5.48
CA PHE A 33 6.51 -29.27 -5.98
C PHE A 33 6.80 -28.64 -7.34
N SER A 34 6.34 -29.27 -8.41
CA SER A 34 6.62 -28.87 -9.80
C SER A 34 5.46 -28.12 -10.45
N SER A 35 4.25 -28.29 -9.93
CA SER A 35 3.04 -27.68 -10.49
C SER A 35 2.41 -26.65 -9.54
N ARG A 36 1.64 -25.72 -10.14
CA ARG A 36 0.85 -24.74 -9.37
C ARG A 36 -0.23 -25.42 -8.51
N SER A 37 -0.74 -26.57 -8.94
CA SER A 37 -1.72 -27.36 -8.18
C SER A 37 -1.12 -27.96 -6.92
N GLU A 38 0.08 -28.52 -7.01
CA GLU A 38 0.77 -29.10 -5.83
C GLU A 38 1.12 -28.04 -4.78
N LEU A 39 1.51 -26.86 -5.22
CA LEU A 39 1.74 -25.72 -4.31
C LEU A 39 0.41 -25.25 -3.65
N HIS A 40 -0.69 -25.27 -4.39
CA HIS A 40 -2.02 -24.98 -3.85
C HIS A 40 -2.41 -26.01 -2.77
N ASP A 41 -2.21 -27.29 -3.02
CA ASP A 41 -2.50 -28.35 -2.05
C ASP A 41 -1.65 -28.21 -0.77
N LEU A 42 -0.36 -27.86 -0.90
CA LEU A 42 0.51 -27.56 0.25
C LEU A 42 -0.05 -26.37 1.07
N ASN A 43 -0.54 -25.33 0.41
CA ASN A 43 -1.09 -24.16 1.06
C ASN A 43 -2.35 -24.50 1.86
N ILE A 44 -3.27 -25.28 1.27
CA ILE A 44 -4.47 -25.78 1.97
C ILE A 44 -4.06 -26.69 3.14
N PHE A 45 -3.06 -27.53 2.96
CA PHE A 45 -2.54 -28.40 4.02
C PHE A 45 -2.08 -27.59 5.24
N ILE A 46 -1.31 -26.53 5.03
CA ILE A 46 -0.84 -25.65 6.11
C ILE A 46 -2.05 -24.95 6.76
N ALA A 47 -3.01 -24.47 6.00
CA ALA A 47 -4.21 -23.85 6.52
C ALA A 47 -5.04 -24.83 7.39
N ARG A 48 -5.13 -26.11 7.00
CA ARG A 48 -5.77 -27.17 7.81
C ARG A 48 -5.05 -27.43 9.12
N LEU A 49 -3.71 -27.45 9.12
CA LEU A 49 -2.93 -27.59 10.34
C LEU A 49 -3.16 -26.40 11.29
N LEU A 50 -3.13 -25.18 10.76
CA LEU A 50 -3.43 -23.97 11.52
C LEU A 50 -4.79 -24.04 12.18
N PHE A 51 -5.82 -24.46 11.41
CA PHE A 51 -7.15 -24.68 11.96
C PHE A 51 -7.13 -25.70 13.11
N CYS A 52 -6.45 -26.85 12.93
CA CYS A 52 -6.41 -27.90 13.95
C CYS A 52 -5.75 -27.44 15.25
N PHE A 53 -4.64 -26.71 15.18
CA PHE A 53 -3.96 -26.16 16.34
C PHE A 53 -4.87 -25.16 17.09
N PHE A 54 -5.50 -24.27 16.36
CA PHE A 54 -6.42 -23.30 16.95
C PHE A 54 -7.66 -23.97 17.53
N ALA A 55 -8.24 -24.95 16.84
CA ALA A 55 -9.45 -25.66 17.25
C ALA A 55 -9.25 -26.43 18.56
N GLU A 56 -8.04 -26.97 18.78
CA GLU A 56 -7.66 -27.67 19.99
C GLU A 56 -7.64 -26.72 21.20
N ASP A 57 -6.98 -25.56 21.08
CA ASP A 57 -6.81 -24.61 22.17
C ASP A 57 -8.06 -23.77 22.46
N THR A 58 -8.99 -23.70 21.52
CA THR A 58 -10.21 -22.87 21.67
C THR A 58 -11.46 -23.67 22.04
N GLY A 59 -11.32 -24.99 22.23
CA GLY A 59 -12.41 -25.86 22.69
C GLY A 59 -13.39 -26.25 21.57
N ILE A 60 -13.00 -26.10 20.30
CA ILE A 60 -13.70 -26.71 19.16
C ILE A 60 -13.41 -28.20 19.12
N PHE A 61 -12.17 -28.58 19.39
CA PHE A 61 -11.76 -29.94 19.69
C PHE A 61 -11.68 -30.16 21.20
N GLU A 62 -11.73 -31.41 21.62
CA GLU A 62 -11.33 -31.76 22.97
C GLU A 62 -9.85 -31.42 23.18
N ASP A 63 -9.51 -31.07 24.41
CA ASP A 63 -8.18 -30.66 24.80
C ASP A 63 -7.13 -31.73 24.42
N ASN A 64 -6.05 -31.33 23.76
CA ASN A 64 -4.98 -32.22 23.30
C ASN A 64 -5.45 -33.37 22.36
N LEU A 65 -6.55 -33.18 21.63
CA LEU A 65 -7.08 -34.19 20.68
C LEU A 65 -6.20 -34.31 19.44
N PHE A 66 -5.84 -33.17 18.82
CA PHE A 66 -5.07 -33.17 17.57
C PHE A 66 -3.60 -33.46 17.83
N THR A 67 -2.93 -32.64 18.61
CA THR A 67 -1.49 -32.75 18.91
C THR A 67 -1.18 -34.05 19.63
N GLY A 68 -1.97 -34.42 20.63
CA GLY A 68 -1.81 -35.66 21.35
C GLY A 68 -2.06 -36.92 20.51
N SER A 69 -2.97 -36.83 19.52
CA SER A 69 -3.19 -37.96 18.61
C SER A 69 -2.04 -38.14 17.62
N VAL A 70 -1.47 -37.06 17.10
CA VAL A 70 -0.25 -37.11 16.26
C VAL A 70 0.90 -37.75 17.03
N VAL A 71 1.10 -37.38 18.31
CA VAL A 71 2.16 -37.97 19.15
C VAL A 71 1.95 -39.47 19.35
N ARG A 72 0.72 -39.91 19.65
CA ARG A 72 0.43 -41.28 20.09
C ARG A 72 0.23 -42.27 18.96
N TYR A 73 -0.30 -41.82 17.80
CA TYR A 73 -0.77 -42.75 16.76
C TYR A 73 0.02 -42.64 15.45
N THR A 74 1.11 -41.85 15.42
CA THR A 74 2.03 -41.83 14.27
C THR A 74 3.44 -42.24 14.67
N LYS A 75 4.17 -42.84 13.72
CA LYS A 75 5.55 -43.30 13.94
C LYS A 75 6.50 -42.11 14.15
N GLU A 76 7.52 -42.29 14.95
CA GLU A 76 8.52 -41.25 15.24
C GLU A 76 9.23 -40.75 13.98
N ASP A 77 9.47 -41.64 13.00
CA ASP A 77 10.09 -41.29 11.72
C ASP A 77 9.18 -40.47 10.79
N GLY A 78 7.90 -40.32 11.12
CA GLY A 78 6.89 -39.56 10.35
C GLY A 78 6.43 -40.25 9.06
N SER A 79 6.81 -41.50 8.82
CA SER A 79 6.52 -42.22 7.58
C SER A 79 5.04 -42.47 7.30
N ASP A 80 4.20 -42.51 8.34
CA ASP A 80 2.74 -42.73 8.29
C ASP A 80 1.92 -41.48 8.61
N LEU A 81 2.59 -40.36 8.86
CA LEU A 81 1.92 -39.11 9.28
C LEU A 81 1.00 -38.54 8.17
N ALA A 82 1.41 -38.65 6.92
CA ALA A 82 0.59 -38.17 5.79
C ALA A 82 -0.75 -38.93 5.70
N ASP A 83 -0.72 -40.27 5.82
CA ASP A 83 -1.91 -41.12 5.77
C ASP A 83 -2.83 -40.84 6.98
N TYR A 84 -2.23 -40.63 8.15
CA TYR A 84 -2.96 -40.29 9.38
C TYR A 84 -3.70 -38.94 9.24
N LEU A 85 -3.01 -37.90 8.76
CA LEU A 85 -3.60 -36.56 8.59
C LEU A 85 -4.66 -36.55 7.50
N ASP A 86 -4.45 -37.28 6.41
CA ASP A 86 -5.48 -37.41 5.37
C ASP A 86 -6.76 -38.05 5.91
N ALA A 87 -6.64 -39.14 6.67
CA ALA A 87 -7.76 -39.78 7.34
C ALA A 87 -8.48 -38.83 8.31
N ALA A 88 -7.74 -38.08 9.12
CA ALA A 88 -8.29 -37.12 10.07
C ALA A 88 -9.04 -35.98 9.35
N PHE A 89 -8.47 -35.40 8.30
CA PHE A 89 -9.10 -34.34 7.52
C PHE A 89 -10.36 -34.81 6.79
N ASN A 90 -10.36 -36.02 6.26
CA ASN A 90 -11.53 -36.63 5.64
C ASN A 90 -12.69 -36.82 6.64
N VAL A 91 -12.38 -37.23 7.87
CA VAL A 91 -13.42 -37.36 8.93
C VAL A 91 -14.00 -36.01 9.35
N MET A 92 -13.20 -34.95 9.35
CA MET A 92 -13.67 -33.59 9.66
C MET A 92 -14.66 -33.07 8.60
N ASP A 93 -14.64 -33.62 7.37
CA ASP A 93 -15.64 -33.30 6.33
C ASP A 93 -16.87 -34.24 6.32
N MET A 94 -16.89 -35.28 7.13
CA MET A 94 -17.96 -36.27 7.16
C MET A 94 -18.97 -36.00 8.27
N ARG A 95 -20.26 -35.75 7.92
CA ARG A 95 -21.38 -35.68 8.88
C ARG A 95 -21.73 -37.05 9.47
N LEU A 96 -21.75 -38.07 8.61
CA LEU A 96 -22.03 -39.43 9.00
C LEU A 96 -20.74 -40.27 8.86
N ARG A 97 -20.43 -41.03 9.90
CA ARG A 97 -19.18 -41.80 10.00
C ARG A 97 -19.43 -43.26 9.76
N ASN A 98 -18.50 -43.91 9.07
CA ASN A 98 -18.54 -45.33 8.85
C ASN A 98 -18.06 -46.10 10.11
N GLU A 99 -18.58 -47.33 10.30
CA GLU A 99 -18.18 -48.20 11.41
C GLU A 99 -16.68 -48.57 11.38
N ASP A 100 -16.06 -48.52 10.20
CA ASP A 100 -14.62 -48.82 9.97
C ASP A 100 -13.69 -47.65 10.35
N THR A 101 -14.22 -46.51 10.75
CA THR A 101 -13.39 -45.35 11.12
C THR A 101 -12.64 -45.63 12.43
N LEU A 102 -11.31 -45.44 12.45
CA LEU A 102 -10.50 -45.59 13.67
C LEU A 102 -11.12 -44.78 14.81
N LYS A 103 -11.30 -45.40 15.98
CA LYS A 103 -11.95 -44.78 17.13
C LYS A 103 -11.40 -43.39 17.49
N ILE A 104 -10.09 -43.20 17.37
CA ILE A 104 -9.44 -41.92 17.69
C ILE A 104 -9.76 -40.83 16.65
N ILE A 105 -9.75 -41.19 15.37
CA ILE A 105 -10.06 -40.26 14.28
C ILE A 105 -11.55 -39.91 14.32
N SER A 106 -12.41 -40.81 14.76
CA SER A 106 -13.85 -40.57 14.91
C SER A 106 -14.19 -39.54 16.00
N GLN A 107 -13.25 -39.17 16.86
CA GLN A 107 -13.44 -38.14 17.90
C GLN A 107 -13.36 -36.71 17.34
N PHE A 108 -12.71 -36.50 16.18
CA PHE A 108 -12.70 -35.19 15.56
C PHE A 108 -14.12 -34.76 15.16
N PRO A 109 -14.58 -33.56 15.52
CA PRO A 109 -15.92 -33.11 15.15
C PRO A 109 -16.04 -32.88 13.64
N TYR A 110 -17.27 -32.90 13.14
CA TYR A 110 -17.56 -32.44 11.78
C TYR A 110 -17.38 -30.93 11.71
N VAL A 111 -16.46 -30.47 10.86
CA VAL A 111 -16.07 -29.07 10.71
C VAL A 111 -16.68 -28.50 9.44
N ASN A 112 -17.70 -28.78 8.93
CA ASN A 112 -18.32 -28.35 7.69
C ASN A 112 -17.76 -27.00 7.15
N GLY A 113 -17.18 -27.02 5.97
CA GLY A 113 -16.70 -25.81 5.31
C GLY A 113 -15.72 -26.13 4.20
N GLY A 114 -15.53 -25.21 3.25
CA GLY A 114 -14.69 -25.38 2.09
C GLY A 114 -13.26 -25.86 2.35
N LEU A 115 -12.71 -25.57 3.56
CA LEU A 115 -11.34 -25.92 3.92
C LEU A 115 -11.08 -27.43 3.91
N PHE A 116 -12.02 -28.27 4.36
CA PHE A 116 -11.86 -29.73 4.40
C PHE A 116 -12.57 -30.47 3.25
N ALA A 117 -13.53 -29.84 2.58
CA ALA A 117 -14.35 -30.46 1.54
C ALA A 117 -13.54 -30.87 0.28
N LYS A 118 -12.45 -30.17 -0.03
CA LYS A 118 -11.62 -30.46 -1.19
C LYS A 118 -10.59 -31.54 -0.84
N HIS A 119 -10.55 -32.63 -1.60
CA HIS A 119 -9.44 -33.58 -1.50
C HIS A 119 -8.16 -32.94 -2.01
N ILE A 120 -7.10 -32.95 -1.21
CA ILE A 120 -5.77 -32.42 -1.53
C ILE A 120 -4.74 -33.55 -1.43
N GLN A 121 -3.63 -33.38 -2.13
CA GLN A 121 -2.49 -34.26 -1.95
C GLN A 121 -1.70 -33.85 -0.70
N ILE A 122 -1.74 -34.68 0.34
CA ILE A 122 -0.94 -34.44 1.55
C ILE A 122 0.54 -34.59 1.25
N PRO A 123 1.42 -33.63 1.61
CA PRO A 123 2.84 -33.75 1.37
C PRO A 123 3.46 -34.89 2.17
N LYS A 124 4.48 -35.55 1.61
CA LYS A 124 5.28 -36.55 2.34
C LYS A 124 6.01 -35.86 3.50
N MET A 125 6.08 -36.56 4.62
CA MET A 125 6.68 -36.05 5.84
C MET A 125 7.68 -37.05 6.43
N GLY A 126 8.63 -36.52 7.20
CA GLY A 126 9.62 -37.32 7.90
C GLY A 126 9.74 -36.90 9.36
N PHE A 127 10.74 -37.38 10.04
CA PHE A 127 11.02 -37.09 11.46
C PHE A 127 10.99 -35.60 11.78
N ARG A 128 11.63 -34.76 10.95
CA ARG A 128 11.70 -33.30 11.18
C ARG A 128 10.37 -32.62 11.03
N SER A 129 9.63 -32.92 9.96
CA SER A 129 8.29 -32.35 9.72
C SER A 129 7.35 -32.70 10.86
N ARG A 130 7.32 -33.98 11.29
CA ARG A 130 6.54 -34.44 12.44
C ARG A 130 6.89 -33.68 13.73
N LYS A 131 8.17 -33.54 14.03
CA LYS A 131 8.64 -32.82 15.19
C LYS A 131 8.17 -31.36 15.19
N ILE A 132 8.28 -30.65 14.05
CA ILE A 132 7.87 -29.27 13.94
C ILE A 132 6.33 -29.14 14.10
N ILE A 133 5.54 -30.07 13.53
CA ILE A 133 4.07 -30.09 13.68
C ILE A 133 3.70 -30.23 15.18
N ILE A 134 4.32 -31.13 15.92
CA ILE A 134 4.09 -31.29 17.36
C ILE A 134 4.48 -30.01 18.11
N GLU A 135 5.66 -29.46 17.81
CA GLU A 135 6.11 -28.21 18.42
C GLU A 135 5.21 -27.01 18.10
N CYS A 136 4.53 -27.00 16.95
CA CYS A 136 3.50 -26.02 16.63
C CYS A 136 2.25 -26.22 17.48
N GLY A 137 1.81 -27.47 17.68
CA GLY A 137 0.65 -27.79 18.51
C GLY A 137 0.85 -27.50 20.01
N GLU A 138 2.09 -27.45 20.48
CA GLU A 138 2.42 -27.07 21.87
C GLU A 138 2.40 -25.55 22.14
N LEU A 139 2.11 -24.71 21.12
CA LEU A 139 1.96 -23.27 21.29
C LEU A 139 0.56 -22.95 21.83
N ASP A 140 0.42 -21.83 22.55
CA ASP A 140 -0.88 -21.36 23.07
C ASP A 140 -1.63 -20.56 21.97
N TRP A 141 -2.33 -21.26 21.07
CA TRP A 141 -3.08 -20.69 19.95
C TRP A 141 -4.31 -19.87 20.40
N LYS A 142 -4.79 -20.07 21.60
CA LYS A 142 -5.89 -19.27 22.18
C LYS A 142 -5.53 -17.77 22.26
N ASN A 143 -4.26 -17.47 22.54
CA ASN A 143 -3.72 -16.13 22.70
C ASN A 143 -3.02 -15.61 21.44
N ILE A 144 -2.90 -16.44 20.38
CA ILE A 144 -2.36 -16.01 19.10
C ILE A 144 -3.41 -15.22 18.32
N ASN A 145 -3.00 -14.07 17.81
CA ASN A 145 -3.87 -13.18 17.07
C ASN A 145 -4.00 -13.64 15.61
N PRO A 146 -5.21 -13.85 15.04
CA PRO A 146 -5.37 -14.28 13.64
C PRO A 146 -4.77 -13.30 12.62
N ASP A 147 -4.60 -12.04 12.96
CA ASP A 147 -3.96 -11.04 12.09
C ASP A 147 -2.47 -11.35 11.82
N ILE A 148 -1.80 -12.13 12.67
CA ILE A 148 -0.41 -12.54 12.46
C ILE A 148 -0.23 -13.50 11.27
N PHE A 149 -1.30 -14.18 10.83
CA PHE A 149 -1.22 -15.05 9.67
C PHE A 149 -0.74 -14.29 8.41
N GLY A 150 -0.97 -12.97 8.36
CA GLY A 150 -0.38 -12.11 7.33
C GLY A 150 1.14 -12.03 7.37
N SER A 151 1.74 -11.98 8.55
CA SER A 151 3.21 -11.98 8.71
C SER A 151 3.80 -13.36 8.40
N MET A 152 3.07 -14.44 8.69
CA MET A 152 3.45 -15.81 8.35
C MET A 152 3.48 -16.03 6.84
N ILE A 153 2.48 -15.52 6.12
CA ILE A 153 2.47 -15.56 4.65
C ILE A 153 3.68 -14.84 4.07
N GLN A 154 4.06 -13.69 4.65
CA GLN A 154 5.28 -12.99 4.22
C GLN A 154 6.55 -13.81 4.41
N ALA A 155 6.62 -14.65 5.43
CA ALA A 155 7.77 -15.51 5.69
C ALA A 155 7.85 -16.68 4.68
N VAL A 156 6.70 -17.13 4.18
CA VAL A 156 6.55 -18.30 3.28
C VAL A 156 6.67 -17.94 1.80
N VAL A 157 6.20 -16.74 1.40
CA VAL A 157 6.20 -16.31 -0.02
C VAL A 157 7.60 -15.84 -0.45
N ASP A 158 8.03 -16.26 -1.65
CA ASP A 158 9.29 -15.85 -2.27
C ASP A 158 9.48 -14.32 -2.22
N PRO A 159 10.66 -13.83 -1.76
CA PRO A 159 10.94 -12.40 -1.63
C PRO A 159 10.71 -11.59 -2.91
N ASN A 160 10.97 -12.18 -4.10
CA ASN A 160 10.76 -11.51 -5.39
C ASN A 160 9.28 -11.39 -5.73
N VAL A 161 8.48 -12.41 -5.44
CA VAL A 161 7.02 -12.39 -5.62
C VAL A 161 6.40 -11.38 -4.67
N ARG A 162 6.82 -11.37 -3.41
CA ARG A 162 6.39 -10.44 -2.38
C ARG A 162 6.66 -8.97 -2.76
N ALA A 163 7.90 -8.65 -3.18
CA ALA A 163 8.29 -7.29 -3.58
C ALA A 163 7.51 -6.78 -4.80
N ASN A 164 7.28 -7.66 -5.79
CA ASN A 164 6.58 -7.31 -7.03
C ASN A 164 5.05 -7.19 -6.87
N GLN A 165 4.48 -7.81 -5.84
CA GLN A 165 3.03 -7.83 -5.60
C GLN A 165 2.60 -6.95 -4.42
N GLY A 166 3.53 -6.21 -3.81
CA GLY A 166 3.22 -5.29 -2.71
C GLY A 166 2.68 -5.97 -1.45
N MET A 167 3.01 -7.25 -1.23
CA MET A 167 2.56 -8.03 -0.08
C MET A 167 3.27 -7.56 1.19
N HIS A 168 2.77 -6.50 1.79
CA HIS A 168 3.28 -5.96 3.05
C HIS A 168 2.24 -6.13 4.15
N TYR A 169 2.63 -6.79 5.23
CA TYR A 169 1.83 -6.82 6.45
C TYR A 169 1.52 -5.40 6.93
N THR A 170 0.28 -5.15 7.26
CA THR A 170 -0.15 -3.85 7.78
C THR A 170 -0.44 -3.97 9.27
N SER A 171 0.31 -3.25 10.10
CA SER A 171 0.14 -3.26 11.55
C SER A 171 -1.19 -2.64 11.99
N VAL A 172 -1.72 -3.08 13.12
CA VAL A 172 -2.99 -2.59 13.70
C VAL A 172 -3.04 -1.06 13.80
N PRO A 173 -2.01 -0.35 14.33
CA PRO A 173 -2.04 1.11 14.40
C PRO A 173 -2.19 1.78 13.03
N ASN A 174 -1.66 1.19 11.98
CA ASN A 174 -1.77 1.72 10.63
C ASN A 174 -3.15 1.43 10.00
N ILE A 175 -3.75 0.27 10.28
CA ILE A 175 -5.14 -0.05 9.90
C ILE A 175 -6.09 0.94 10.56
N MET A 176 -5.91 1.23 11.85
CA MET A 176 -6.73 2.19 12.59
C MET A 176 -6.68 3.60 12.00
N LYS A 177 -5.54 4.06 11.43
CA LYS A 177 -5.47 5.33 10.71
C LYS A 177 -6.38 5.39 9.47
N VAL A 178 -6.72 4.23 8.90
CA VAL A 178 -7.63 4.14 7.75
C VAL A 178 -9.08 4.09 8.23
N ILE A 179 -9.41 3.13 9.11
CA ILE A 179 -10.80 2.82 9.47
C ILE A 179 -11.39 3.82 10.47
N ASN A 180 -10.59 4.43 11.35
CA ASN A 180 -11.08 5.43 12.29
C ASN A 180 -11.75 6.62 11.56
N PRO A 181 -11.04 7.40 10.73
CA PRO A 181 -11.64 8.55 10.08
C PRO A 181 -12.64 8.15 8.97
N LEU A 182 -12.61 6.90 8.50
CA LEU A 182 -13.52 6.44 7.46
C LEU A 182 -14.94 6.20 8.01
N PHE A 183 -15.08 5.53 9.16
CA PHE A 183 -16.38 5.22 9.77
C PHE A 183 -16.37 5.01 11.29
N LEU A 184 -15.26 4.53 11.88
CA LEU A 184 -15.27 4.07 13.26
C LEU A 184 -15.39 5.24 14.25
N ASP A 185 -14.77 6.39 13.96
CA ASP A 185 -14.88 7.60 14.80
C ASP A 185 -16.33 8.12 14.85
N ASP A 186 -17.09 8.02 13.75
CA ASP A 186 -18.51 8.39 13.70
C ASP A 186 -19.36 7.47 14.58
N LEU A 187 -19.17 6.16 14.47
CA LEU A 187 -19.86 5.18 15.31
C LEU A 187 -19.50 5.32 16.79
N GLN A 188 -18.22 5.48 17.08
CA GLN A 188 -17.76 5.67 18.46
C GLN A 188 -18.27 7.00 19.05
N GLY A 189 -18.35 8.05 18.23
CA GLY A 189 -18.93 9.35 18.59
C GLY A 189 -20.41 9.21 18.94
N ALA A 190 -21.18 8.48 18.13
CA ALA A 190 -22.59 8.18 18.40
C ALA A 190 -22.78 7.41 19.71
N TYR A 191 -21.98 6.36 19.94
CA TYR A 191 -22.00 5.62 21.20
C TYR A 191 -21.63 6.51 22.40
N ASN A 192 -20.55 7.28 22.32
CA ASN A 192 -20.13 8.16 23.41
C ASN A 192 -21.24 9.18 23.76
N HIS A 193 -21.92 9.73 22.76
CA HIS A 193 -23.04 10.63 22.98
C HIS A 193 -24.18 9.95 23.79
N LEU A 194 -24.55 8.72 23.45
CA LEU A 194 -25.58 7.96 24.18
C LEU A 194 -25.15 7.63 25.61
N ARG A 195 -23.90 7.22 25.80
CA ARG A 195 -23.32 6.98 27.12
C ARG A 195 -23.32 8.25 27.99
N ASP A 196 -22.88 9.37 27.43
CA ASP A 196 -22.81 10.64 28.16
C ASP A 196 -24.23 11.15 28.53
N GLN A 197 -25.20 10.96 27.64
CA GLN A 197 -26.63 11.21 27.96
C GLN A 197 -27.12 10.34 29.13
N TYR A 198 -26.82 9.05 29.12
CA TYR A 198 -27.19 8.14 30.22
C TYR A 198 -26.56 8.61 31.55
N GLU A 199 -25.26 8.87 31.57
CA GLU A 199 -24.56 9.31 32.76
C GLU A 199 -25.09 10.67 33.28
N GLN A 200 -25.44 11.58 32.39
CA GLN A 200 -26.06 12.85 32.76
C GLN A 200 -27.44 12.65 33.42
N LYS A 201 -28.31 11.81 32.81
CA LYS A 201 -29.63 11.54 33.34
C LYS A 201 -29.59 10.80 34.68
N LYS A 202 -28.66 9.86 34.83
CA LYS A 202 -28.42 9.15 36.07
C LYS A 202 -28.02 10.12 37.19
N ARG A 203 -27.05 11.01 36.95
CA ARG A 203 -26.64 12.04 37.91
C ARG A 203 -27.81 12.96 38.32
N GLN A 204 -28.63 13.40 37.34
CA GLN A 204 -29.81 14.22 37.61
C GLN A 204 -30.83 13.50 38.49
N TYR A 205 -31.04 12.20 38.29
CA TYR A 205 -31.91 11.37 39.07
C TYR A 205 -31.37 11.16 40.51
N ASP A 206 -30.10 10.83 40.64
CA ASP A 206 -29.43 10.57 41.92
C ASP A 206 -29.47 11.79 42.88
N ILE A 207 -29.48 13.01 42.35
CA ILE A 207 -29.59 14.26 43.11
C ILE A 207 -31.05 14.73 43.30
N GLY A 208 -32.05 13.90 42.91
CA GLY A 208 -33.46 14.24 43.03
C GLY A 208 -33.98 15.24 41.99
N GLY A 209 -33.24 15.55 40.96
CA GLY A 209 -33.62 16.49 39.89
C GLY A 209 -34.58 15.92 38.84
N LEU A 210 -34.84 14.59 38.87
CA LEU A 210 -35.79 13.91 38.00
C LEU A 210 -36.71 13.02 38.81
N THR A 211 -37.98 12.92 38.41
CA THR A 211 -38.90 11.91 38.95
C THR A 211 -38.64 10.56 38.30
N ASP A 212 -39.04 9.45 38.97
CA ASP A 212 -38.92 8.10 38.44
C ASP A 212 -39.54 7.95 37.04
N THR A 213 -40.71 8.57 36.85
CA THR A 213 -41.44 8.55 35.57
C THR A 213 -40.65 9.24 34.47
N GLN A 214 -40.02 10.39 34.76
CA GLN A 214 -39.22 11.13 33.79
C GLN A 214 -37.93 10.37 33.49
N TYR A 215 -37.22 9.88 34.53
CA TYR A 215 -36.00 9.12 34.39
C TYR A 215 -36.22 7.85 33.53
N ASN A 216 -37.25 7.06 33.86
CA ASN A 216 -37.59 5.86 33.09
C ASN A 216 -37.99 6.16 31.65
N LYS A 217 -38.62 7.31 31.38
CA LYS A 217 -38.94 7.74 30.01
C LYS A 217 -37.65 8.06 29.22
N ASP A 218 -36.74 8.81 29.84
CA ASP A 218 -35.47 9.17 29.22
C ASP A 218 -34.60 7.93 28.92
N LEU A 219 -34.55 6.98 29.87
CA LEU A 219 -33.86 5.70 29.71
C LEU A 219 -34.38 4.89 28.51
N LYS A 220 -35.73 4.83 28.35
CA LYS A 220 -36.35 4.15 27.18
C LYS A 220 -35.96 4.80 25.86
N VAL A 221 -35.78 6.12 25.81
CA VAL A 221 -35.32 6.82 24.60
C VAL A 221 -33.86 6.45 24.28
N ILE A 222 -32.98 6.52 25.27
CA ILE A 222 -31.56 6.16 25.10
C ILE A 222 -31.43 4.69 24.65
N HIS A 223 -32.19 3.78 25.30
CA HIS A 223 -32.19 2.37 24.90
C HIS A 223 -32.63 2.16 23.45
N LYS A 224 -33.70 2.84 23.01
CA LYS A 224 -34.18 2.80 21.62
C LYS A 224 -33.11 3.35 20.63
N ASP A 225 -32.37 4.38 21.03
CA ASP A 225 -31.33 4.96 20.17
C ASP A 225 -30.09 4.05 20.10
N CYS A 226 -29.76 3.30 21.18
CA CYS A 226 -28.79 2.20 21.12
C CYS A 226 -29.21 1.12 20.11
N GLN A 227 -30.50 0.71 20.13
CA GLN A 227 -31.02 -0.26 19.15
C GLN A 227 -30.92 0.26 17.71
N LYS A 228 -31.17 1.56 17.47
CA LYS A 228 -30.99 2.16 16.14
C LYS A 228 -29.54 2.13 15.70
N LEU A 229 -28.59 2.42 16.61
CA LEU A 229 -27.16 2.36 16.30
C LEU A 229 -26.73 0.95 15.92
N LEU A 230 -27.14 -0.07 16.69
CA LEU A 230 -26.92 -1.49 16.35
C LEU A 230 -27.56 -1.85 15.01
N GLY A 231 -28.79 -1.40 14.77
CA GLY A 231 -29.51 -1.61 13.51
C GLY A 231 -28.87 -0.90 12.30
N ARG A 232 -28.13 0.22 12.51
CA ARG A 232 -27.29 0.83 11.48
C ARG A 232 -26.06 -0.04 11.22
N MET A 233 -25.34 -0.43 12.27
CA MET A 233 -24.12 -1.25 12.16
C MET A 233 -24.39 -2.59 11.46
N SER A 234 -25.53 -3.23 11.69
CA SER A 234 -25.91 -4.49 11.04
C SER A 234 -26.11 -4.42 9.52
N LYS A 235 -26.27 -3.22 8.96
CA LYS A 235 -26.51 -2.98 7.53
C LYS A 235 -25.27 -2.50 6.77
N MET A 236 -24.21 -2.14 7.48
CA MET A 236 -22.97 -1.68 6.87
C MET A 236 -22.27 -2.82 6.15
N LYS A 237 -21.57 -2.50 5.08
CA LYS A 237 -20.70 -3.43 4.32
C LYS A 237 -19.27 -2.93 4.30
N PHE A 238 -18.34 -3.86 4.37
CA PHE A 238 -16.90 -3.60 4.47
C PHE A 238 -16.18 -4.37 3.38
N PHE A 239 -15.42 -3.67 2.54
CA PHE A 239 -14.85 -4.27 1.34
C PHE A 239 -13.37 -3.91 1.20
N ASP A 240 -12.52 -4.94 1.11
CA ASP A 240 -11.08 -4.80 0.82
C ASP A 240 -10.76 -5.46 -0.53
N PRO A 241 -10.55 -4.67 -1.61
CA PRO A 241 -10.28 -5.20 -2.95
C PRO A 241 -8.81 -5.64 -3.17
N ALA A 242 -8.02 -5.78 -2.11
CA ALA A 242 -6.67 -6.34 -2.12
C ALA A 242 -6.34 -6.88 -0.72
N CYS A 243 -7.20 -7.80 -0.22
CA CYS A 243 -7.28 -8.08 1.21
C CYS A 243 -6.10 -8.89 1.76
N GLY A 244 -5.26 -9.49 0.91
CA GLY A 244 -4.17 -10.33 1.40
C GLY A 244 -4.71 -11.46 2.29
N SER A 245 -4.16 -11.56 3.49
CA SER A 245 -4.61 -12.48 4.55
C SER A 245 -5.84 -11.98 5.34
N GLY A 246 -6.47 -10.88 4.91
CA GLY A 246 -7.67 -10.34 5.55
C GLY A 246 -7.44 -9.39 6.72
N ASN A 247 -6.23 -8.91 6.97
CA ASN A 247 -5.90 -8.10 8.16
C ASN A 247 -6.82 -6.89 8.37
N PHE A 248 -7.10 -6.11 7.32
CA PHE A 248 -8.02 -4.98 7.42
C PHE A 248 -9.44 -5.44 7.79
N LEU A 249 -9.92 -6.52 7.19
CA LEU A 249 -11.24 -7.08 7.47
C LEU A 249 -11.33 -7.62 8.90
N ILE A 250 -10.31 -8.34 9.38
CA ILE A 250 -10.23 -8.91 10.73
C ILE A 250 -10.26 -7.81 11.79
N ILE A 251 -9.41 -6.80 11.67
CA ILE A 251 -9.32 -5.70 12.63
C ILE A 251 -10.62 -4.88 12.63
N THR A 252 -11.19 -4.62 11.45
CA THR A 252 -12.49 -3.97 11.31
C THR A 252 -13.58 -4.78 12.01
N TYR A 253 -13.65 -6.09 11.78
CA TYR A 253 -14.61 -6.98 12.42
C TYR A 253 -14.48 -6.93 13.95
N LYS A 254 -13.26 -7.11 14.47
CA LYS A 254 -13.01 -7.06 15.92
C LYS A 254 -13.38 -5.70 16.52
N ALA A 255 -13.06 -4.59 15.86
CA ALA A 255 -13.37 -3.25 16.34
C ALA A 255 -14.90 -3.03 16.44
N LEU A 256 -15.65 -3.45 15.43
CA LEU A 256 -17.12 -3.35 15.42
C LEU A 256 -17.76 -4.26 16.49
N ARG A 257 -17.26 -5.49 16.65
CA ARG A 257 -17.73 -6.41 17.70
C ARG A 257 -17.49 -5.86 19.11
N MET A 258 -16.33 -5.20 19.33
CA MET A 258 -16.04 -4.55 20.61
C MET A 258 -17.00 -3.38 20.87
N LEU A 259 -17.26 -2.55 19.85
CA LEU A 259 -18.22 -1.46 19.96
C LEU A 259 -19.64 -1.97 20.20
N GLU A 260 -20.06 -3.04 19.51
CA GLU A 260 -21.32 -3.73 19.77
C GLU A 260 -21.45 -4.13 21.27
N MET A 261 -20.41 -4.77 21.82
CA MET A 261 -20.42 -5.18 23.23
C MET A 261 -20.49 -3.98 24.17
N ASP A 262 -19.84 -2.87 23.87
CA ASP A 262 -19.92 -1.64 24.67
C ASP A 262 -21.35 -1.07 24.65
N ILE A 263 -22.03 -1.09 23.51
CA ILE A 263 -23.44 -0.68 23.37
C ILE A 263 -24.34 -1.63 24.18
N LEU A 264 -24.14 -2.95 24.08
CA LEU A 264 -24.91 -3.96 24.82
C LEU A 264 -24.73 -3.80 26.34
N ARG A 265 -23.50 -3.50 26.80
CA ARG A 265 -23.27 -3.19 28.24
C ARG A 265 -24.05 -1.96 28.69
N LEU A 266 -24.09 -0.91 27.89
CA LEU A 266 -24.90 0.28 28.20
C LEU A 266 -26.38 -0.06 28.24
N MET A 267 -26.90 -0.83 27.28
CA MET A 267 -28.29 -1.27 27.24
C MET A 267 -28.66 -2.11 28.47
N ARG A 268 -27.78 -3.00 28.94
CA ARG A 268 -27.96 -3.79 30.17
C ARG A 268 -27.97 -2.92 31.44
N GLN A 269 -27.18 -1.86 31.46
CA GLN A 269 -27.21 -0.88 32.57
C GLN A 269 -28.54 -0.12 32.62
N ILE A 270 -29.17 0.12 31.45
CA ILE A 270 -30.45 0.82 31.32
C ILE A 270 -31.62 -0.10 31.67
N ILE A 271 -31.62 -1.33 31.19
CA ILE A 271 -32.64 -2.35 31.39
C ILE A 271 -31.95 -3.66 31.78
N PRO A 272 -31.83 -3.99 33.09
CA PRO A 272 -31.12 -5.19 33.56
C PRO A 272 -31.68 -6.52 33.04
N GLU A 273 -33.02 -6.59 32.84
CA GLU A 273 -33.75 -7.76 32.35
C GLU A 273 -33.81 -7.82 30.80
N PHE A 274 -33.00 -7.03 30.11
CA PHE A 274 -32.98 -7.03 28.64
C PHE A 274 -32.47 -8.37 28.10
N ASP A 275 -33.36 -9.07 27.37
CA ASP A 275 -32.95 -10.28 26.62
C ASP A 275 -32.05 -9.90 25.46
N PHE A 276 -30.86 -10.44 25.48
CA PHE A 276 -29.88 -10.25 24.39
C PHE A 276 -30.35 -10.99 23.13
N PHE A 277 -29.93 -10.48 21.97
CA PHE A 277 -30.08 -11.20 20.71
C PHE A 277 -29.37 -12.55 20.80
N ASP A 278 -29.96 -13.58 20.19
CA ASP A 278 -29.36 -14.92 20.13
C ASP A 278 -28.00 -14.95 19.38
N SER A 279 -27.65 -13.88 18.69
CA SER A 279 -26.42 -13.74 17.93
C SER A 279 -26.01 -12.28 17.80
N SER A 280 -24.72 -12.05 17.47
CA SER A 280 -24.20 -10.72 17.11
C SER A 280 -24.91 -10.12 15.90
N VAL A 281 -25.10 -8.78 15.91
CA VAL A 281 -25.60 -8.04 14.74
C VAL A 281 -24.49 -7.82 13.69
N ILE A 282 -23.22 -8.00 14.07
CA ILE A 282 -22.08 -7.91 13.17
C ILE A 282 -21.73 -9.32 12.69
N GLN A 283 -21.97 -9.60 11.42
CA GLN A 283 -21.84 -10.92 10.81
C GLN A 283 -20.80 -10.90 9.69
N LEU A 284 -20.11 -12.02 9.46
CA LEU A 284 -19.09 -12.15 8.41
C LEU A 284 -19.61 -11.86 7.01
N LYS A 285 -20.90 -12.07 6.73
CA LYS A 285 -21.53 -11.75 5.44
C LYS A 285 -21.49 -10.25 5.05
N GLN A 286 -21.14 -9.36 6.00
CA GLN A 286 -20.97 -7.93 5.75
C GLN A 286 -19.55 -7.61 5.22
N PHE A 287 -18.63 -8.60 5.22
CA PHE A 287 -17.23 -8.44 4.91
C PHE A 287 -16.89 -9.09 3.57
N TYR A 288 -16.42 -8.27 2.64
CA TYR A 288 -16.13 -8.62 1.26
C TYR A 288 -14.63 -8.42 0.99
N GLY A 289 -14.05 -9.26 0.12
CA GLY A 289 -12.65 -9.13 -0.25
C GLY A 289 -12.37 -9.64 -1.66
N ILE A 290 -11.30 -9.14 -2.25
CA ILE A 290 -10.69 -9.71 -3.45
C ILE A 290 -9.22 -9.95 -3.13
N GLU A 291 -8.75 -11.16 -3.42
CA GLU A 291 -7.32 -11.49 -3.31
C GLU A 291 -6.85 -12.18 -4.60
N LEU A 292 -5.70 -11.74 -5.12
CA LEU A 292 -5.14 -12.25 -6.36
C LEU A 292 -4.60 -13.68 -6.22
N LEU A 293 -4.03 -13.98 -5.05
CA LEU A 293 -3.32 -15.21 -4.79
C LEU A 293 -4.17 -16.16 -3.97
N ASP A 294 -4.13 -17.43 -4.35
CA ASP A 294 -4.89 -18.50 -3.75
C ASP A 294 -4.58 -18.69 -2.24
N PHE A 295 -3.31 -18.75 -1.86
CA PHE A 295 -2.94 -18.98 -0.46
C PHE A 295 -3.38 -17.86 0.50
N PRO A 296 -3.08 -16.59 0.25
CA PRO A 296 -3.62 -15.51 1.07
C PRO A 296 -5.14 -15.49 1.12
N HIS A 297 -5.84 -15.85 0.02
CA HIS A 297 -7.29 -15.99 -0.02
C HIS A 297 -7.79 -17.02 0.99
N GLU A 298 -7.26 -18.25 0.97
CA GLU A 298 -7.64 -19.31 1.90
C GLU A 298 -7.36 -18.91 3.37
N VAL A 299 -6.20 -18.27 3.60
CA VAL A 299 -5.85 -17.77 4.93
C VAL A 299 -6.79 -16.64 5.37
N ALA A 300 -7.20 -15.75 4.48
CA ALA A 300 -8.14 -14.68 4.82
C ALA A 300 -9.50 -15.24 5.28
N MET A 301 -10.01 -16.23 4.57
CA MET A 301 -11.26 -16.91 4.95
C MET A 301 -11.14 -17.57 6.33
N LEU A 302 -10.08 -18.33 6.55
CA LEU A 302 -9.82 -18.97 7.85
C LEU A 302 -9.68 -17.92 8.96
N SER A 303 -8.90 -16.88 8.75
CA SER A 303 -8.64 -15.83 9.74
C SER A 303 -9.90 -15.07 10.15
N MET A 304 -10.79 -14.78 9.19
CA MET A 304 -12.09 -14.15 9.48
C MET A 304 -12.96 -15.04 10.35
N TRP A 305 -13.00 -16.34 10.05
CA TRP A 305 -13.75 -17.31 10.86
C TRP A 305 -13.16 -17.44 12.28
N LEU A 306 -11.83 -17.49 12.41
CA LEU A 306 -11.17 -17.52 13.73
C LEU A 306 -11.45 -16.26 14.54
N ALA A 307 -11.47 -15.10 13.89
CA ALA A 307 -11.84 -13.83 14.54
C ALA A 307 -13.30 -13.86 15.04
N GLU A 308 -14.23 -14.42 14.24
CA GLU A 308 -15.63 -14.59 14.66
C GLU A 308 -15.72 -15.51 15.88
N HIS A 309 -15.04 -16.64 15.87
CA HIS A 309 -15.02 -17.56 16.99
C HIS A 309 -14.49 -16.91 18.28
N GLN A 310 -13.37 -16.18 18.20
CA GLN A 310 -12.81 -15.45 19.35
C GLN A 310 -13.80 -14.41 19.89
N MET A 311 -14.46 -13.66 19.01
CA MET A 311 -15.40 -12.61 19.44
C MET A 311 -16.71 -13.20 19.97
N ASN A 312 -17.13 -14.38 19.49
CA ASN A 312 -18.29 -15.10 20.02
C ASN A 312 -18.02 -15.65 21.42
N ARG A 313 -16.82 -16.19 21.68
CA ARG A 313 -16.42 -16.58 23.05
C ARG A 313 -16.45 -15.38 23.98
N LYS A 314 -15.89 -14.24 23.56
CA LYS A 314 -15.91 -13.02 24.37
C LYS A 314 -17.34 -12.53 24.65
N LEU A 315 -18.23 -12.64 23.68
CA LEU A 315 -19.65 -12.32 23.86
C LEU A 315 -20.31 -13.27 24.87
N HIS A 316 -19.98 -14.57 24.80
CA HIS A 316 -20.42 -15.56 25.76
C HIS A 316 -19.93 -15.24 27.18
N ASP A 317 -18.64 -14.95 27.34
CA ASP A 317 -18.01 -14.68 28.64
C ASP A 317 -18.59 -13.40 29.28
N ASP A 318 -18.89 -12.38 28.50
CA ASP A 318 -19.40 -11.08 28.98
C ASP A 318 -20.93 -11.09 29.22
N PHE A 319 -21.69 -11.89 28.46
CA PHE A 319 -23.14 -11.79 28.43
C PHE A 319 -23.90 -13.12 28.61
N GLY A 320 -23.19 -14.25 28.60
CA GLY A 320 -23.82 -15.59 28.69
C GLY A 320 -24.53 -16.05 27.41
N VAL A 321 -24.35 -15.33 26.30
CA VAL A 321 -25.00 -15.66 25.02
C VAL A 321 -24.35 -16.91 24.42
N ASN A 322 -25.12 -17.99 24.30
CA ASN A 322 -24.67 -19.26 23.76
C ASN A 322 -24.72 -19.20 22.23
N THR A 323 -23.69 -18.64 21.61
CA THR A 323 -23.50 -18.77 20.17
C THR A 323 -22.90 -20.14 19.90
N GLN A 324 -23.65 -21.04 19.27
CA GLN A 324 -23.11 -22.31 18.80
C GLN A 324 -21.90 -22.04 17.92
N ALA A 325 -20.81 -22.79 18.13
CA ALA A 325 -19.69 -22.80 17.19
C ALA A 325 -20.27 -23.23 15.83
N LEU A 326 -20.47 -22.25 14.94
CA LEU A 326 -21.00 -22.54 13.61
C LEU A 326 -19.94 -23.32 12.84
N PRO A 327 -20.34 -24.39 12.13
CA PRO A 327 -19.43 -25.05 11.20
C PRO A 327 -18.87 -24.04 10.21
N LEU A 328 -17.67 -24.28 9.66
CA LEU A 328 -17.01 -23.45 8.63
C LEU A 328 -17.91 -23.35 7.37
N HIS A 329 -18.97 -22.57 7.42
CA HIS A 329 -19.76 -22.26 6.23
C HIS A 329 -19.00 -21.21 5.37
N ASN A 330 -19.26 -21.21 4.06
CA ASN A 330 -18.82 -20.14 3.15
C ASN A 330 -19.54 -18.82 3.50
N ILE A 331 -19.18 -18.21 4.63
CA ILE A 331 -19.88 -17.04 5.19
C ILE A 331 -19.19 -15.75 4.75
N THR A 332 -17.89 -15.80 4.41
CA THR A 332 -17.16 -14.63 3.92
C THR A 332 -17.33 -14.49 2.41
N GLN A 333 -17.54 -13.25 2.00
CA GLN A 333 -17.65 -12.89 0.57
C GLN A 333 -16.25 -12.49 0.03
N ILE A 334 -15.22 -13.31 0.31
CA ILE A 334 -13.87 -13.12 -0.23
C ILE A 334 -13.74 -13.99 -1.46
N VAL A 335 -13.27 -13.40 -2.57
CA VAL A 335 -13.11 -14.09 -3.86
C VAL A 335 -11.66 -14.05 -4.31
N CYS A 336 -11.19 -15.16 -4.91
CA CYS A 336 -9.87 -15.24 -5.52
C CYS A 336 -9.92 -14.70 -6.94
N GLY A 337 -9.20 -13.59 -7.23
CA GLY A 337 -9.20 -12.99 -8.55
C GLY A 337 -8.41 -11.68 -8.64
N ASN A 338 -8.31 -11.15 -9.85
CA ASN A 338 -7.63 -9.88 -10.10
C ASN A 338 -8.61 -8.71 -9.99
N ALA A 339 -8.50 -7.93 -8.92
CA ALA A 339 -9.35 -6.76 -8.67
C ALA A 339 -9.33 -5.70 -9.78
N CYS A 340 -8.25 -5.64 -10.57
CA CYS A 340 -8.15 -4.74 -11.73
C CYS A 340 -9.01 -5.17 -12.92
N ARG A 341 -9.53 -6.41 -12.93
CA ARG A 341 -10.27 -7.01 -14.04
C ARG A 341 -11.68 -7.47 -13.66
N MET A 342 -12.01 -7.45 -12.38
CA MET A 342 -13.32 -7.85 -11.84
C MET A 342 -14.25 -6.66 -11.70
N ASP A 343 -15.55 -6.90 -11.86
CA ASP A 343 -16.56 -5.91 -11.48
C ASP A 343 -16.77 -5.95 -9.96
N TRP A 344 -16.41 -4.89 -9.28
CA TRP A 344 -16.54 -4.78 -7.83
C TRP A 344 -18.00 -4.81 -7.35
N LYS A 345 -18.96 -4.45 -8.23
CA LYS A 345 -20.39 -4.52 -7.92
C LYS A 345 -20.93 -5.95 -7.88
N GLU A 346 -20.30 -6.87 -8.63
CA GLU A 346 -20.63 -8.30 -8.53
C GLU A 346 -20.08 -8.92 -7.25
N VAL A 347 -18.91 -8.46 -6.77
CA VAL A 347 -18.29 -8.95 -5.53
C VAL A 347 -19.00 -8.39 -4.30
N CYS A 348 -19.18 -7.08 -4.23
CA CYS A 348 -19.85 -6.39 -3.14
C CYS A 348 -21.02 -5.55 -3.70
N PRO A 349 -22.18 -6.18 -3.94
CA PRO A 349 -23.35 -5.47 -4.46
C PRO A 349 -23.90 -4.50 -3.43
N HIS A 350 -24.31 -3.32 -3.87
CA HIS A 350 -24.92 -2.31 -3.00
C HIS A 350 -25.87 -1.39 -3.75
N THR A 351 -26.78 -0.80 -2.99
CA THR A 351 -27.68 0.25 -3.46
C THR A 351 -27.11 1.63 -3.16
N ALA A 352 -27.71 2.68 -3.71
CA ALA A 352 -27.25 4.05 -3.47
C ALA A 352 -27.33 4.47 -1.97
N GLU A 353 -28.25 3.89 -1.22
CA GLU A 353 -28.54 4.26 0.17
C GLU A 353 -27.75 3.44 1.21
N GLU A 354 -27.12 2.35 0.81
CA GLU A 354 -26.32 1.52 1.71
C GLU A 354 -24.97 2.15 2.03
N GLU A 355 -24.55 2.05 3.28
CA GLU A 355 -23.24 2.46 3.74
C GLU A 355 -22.24 1.34 3.45
N VAL A 356 -21.37 1.58 2.46
CA VAL A 356 -20.28 0.67 2.10
C VAL A 356 -18.95 1.37 2.29
N PHE A 357 -18.04 0.74 3.00
CA PHE A 357 -16.70 1.25 3.26
C PHE A 357 -15.68 0.38 2.56
N VAL A 358 -15.05 0.94 1.54
CA VAL A 358 -13.97 0.28 0.78
C VAL A 358 -12.64 0.75 1.35
N PHE A 359 -11.77 -0.17 1.71
CA PHE A 359 -10.48 0.18 2.31
C PHE A 359 -9.42 -0.88 2.02
N GLY A 360 -8.18 -0.59 2.33
CA GLY A 360 -7.10 -1.55 2.17
C GLY A 360 -5.74 -0.89 1.96
N ASN A 361 -4.75 -1.75 1.74
CA ASN A 361 -3.40 -1.40 1.33
C ASN A 361 -3.07 -2.08 -0.01
N PRO A 362 -3.67 -1.61 -1.12
CA PRO A 362 -3.46 -2.22 -2.43
C PRO A 362 -2.01 -2.12 -2.89
N PRO A 363 -1.56 -2.98 -3.84
CA PRO A 363 -0.19 -2.95 -4.32
C PRO A 363 0.14 -1.66 -5.06
N TYR A 364 1.28 -1.07 -4.73
CA TYR A 364 1.85 0.10 -5.39
C TYR A 364 3.17 -0.26 -6.05
N LEU A 365 3.33 0.14 -7.31
CA LEU A 365 4.55 -0.09 -8.07
C LEU A 365 4.71 0.97 -9.17
N GLY A 366 5.81 1.71 -9.12
CA GLY A 366 6.10 2.73 -10.13
C GLY A 366 6.19 2.15 -11.54
N SER A 367 5.71 2.89 -12.53
CA SER A 367 5.51 2.44 -13.92
C SER A 367 6.71 1.75 -14.59
N LYS A 368 7.94 2.11 -14.19
CA LYS A 368 9.16 1.50 -14.74
C LYS A 368 9.40 0.07 -14.26
N LEU A 369 8.92 -0.26 -13.07
CA LEU A 369 9.10 -1.57 -12.43
C LEU A 369 7.94 -2.53 -12.68
N GLN A 370 6.81 -2.03 -13.23
CA GLN A 370 5.64 -2.84 -13.53
C GLN A 370 5.94 -3.93 -14.54
N SER A 371 5.44 -5.14 -14.26
CA SER A 371 5.49 -6.28 -15.17
C SER A 371 4.63 -6.05 -16.41
N THR A 372 4.75 -6.93 -17.40
CA THR A 372 3.91 -6.91 -18.61
C THR A 372 2.42 -7.03 -18.28
N GLU A 373 2.05 -7.90 -17.32
CA GLU A 373 0.66 -8.08 -16.91
C GLU A 373 0.13 -6.87 -16.17
N GLN A 374 0.91 -6.26 -15.27
CA GLN A 374 0.52 -5.03 -14.58
C GLN A 374 0.36 -3.84 -15.55
N LYS A 375 1.21 -3.72 -16.58
CA LYS A 375 1.03 -2.73 -17.65
C LYS A 375 -0.23 -2.99 -18.47
N LYS A 376 -0.60 -4.25 -18.66
CA LYS A 376 -1.86 -4.63 -19.32
C LYS A 376 -3.06 -4.25 -18.44
N ASP A 377 -3.00 -4.44 -17.12
CA ASP A 377 -4.03 -4.01 -16.18
C ASP A 377 -4.23 -2.49 -16.23
N ILE A 378 -3.14 -1.69 -16.23
CA ILE A 378 -3.22 -0.23 -16.45
C ILE A 378 -3.95 0.10 -17.76
N SER A 379 -3.63 -0.62 -18.84
CA SER A 379 -4.25 -0.37 -20.15
C SER A 379 -5.74 -0.74 -20.18
N ILE A 380 -6.14 -1.79 -19.46
CA ILE A 380 -7.54 -2.20 -19.31
C ILE A 380 -8.33 -1.19 -18.49
N ALA A 381 -7.83 -0.83 -17.31
CA ALA A 381 -8.52 0.04 -16.37
C ALA A 381 -8.71 1.47 -16.92
N PHE A 382 -7.68 2.05 -17.53
CA PHE A 382 -7.69 3.43 -17.98
C PHE A 382 -8.01 3.61 -19.46
N GLY A 383 -8.04 2.53 -20.27
CA GLY A 383 -8.41 2.58 -21.67
C GLY A 383 -7.64 3.63 -22.48
N SER A 384 -8.36 4.61 -23.04
CA SER A 384 -7.78 5.67 -23.88
C SER A 384 -7.24 6.88 -23.11
N LEU A 385 -7.22 6.85 -21.77
CA LEU A 385 -6.71 7.97 -20.96
C LEU A 385 -5.26 8.28 -21.32
N LYS A 386 -5.02 9.50 -21.81
CA LYS A 386 -3.69 9.93 -22.23
C LYS A 386 -2.72 9.89 -21.05
N ASN A 387 -1.51 9.41 -21.31
CA ASN A 387 -0.41 9.31 -20.35
C ASN A 387 -0.65 8.36 -19.15
N SER A 388 -1.70 7.55 -19.16
CA SER A 388 -1.97 6.57 -18.08
C SER A 388 -0.82 5.61 -17.81
N LYS A 389 0.01 5.31 -18.80
CA LYS A 389 1.18 4.40 -18.70
C LYS A 389 2.27 4.85 -17.72
N ILE A 390 2.26 6.11 -17.27
CA ILE A 390 3.21 6.59 -16.25
C ILE A 390 2.65 6.52 -14.84
N LEU A 391 1.39 6.13 -14.67
CA LEU A 391 0.76 6.01 -13.37
C LEU A 391 1.39 4.88 -12.55
N ASP A 392 1.42 5.07 -11.26
CA ASP A 392 1.68 4.02 -10.30
C ASP A 392 0.57 2.97 -10.37
N TYR A 393 0.89 1.72 -10.11
CA TYR A 393 -0.08 0.61 -10.23
C TYR A 393 -1.30 0.79 -9.32
N ILE A 394 -1.10 1.37 -8.12
CA ILE A 394 -2.18 1.66 -7.17
C ILE A 394 -3.26 2.61 -7.73
N ALA A 395 -2.93 3.41 -8.74
CA ALA A 395 -3.89 4.33 -9.36
C ALA A 395 -5.15 3.60 -9.86
N ILE A 396 -5.05 2.31 -10.22
CA ILE A 396 -6.19 1.50 -10.63
C ILE A 396 -7.22 1.40 -9.51
N TRP A 397 -6.80 1.12 -8.28
CA TRP A 397 -7.72 0.99 -7.14
C TRP A 397 -8.46 2.29 -6.83
N PHE A 398 -7.77 3.43 -6.89
CA PHE A 398 -8.41 4.74 -6.74
C PHE A 398 -9.44 5.00 -7.84
N TYR A 399 -9.14 4.61 -9.07
CA TYR A 399 -10.02 4.80 -10.21
C TYR A 399 -11.25 3.87 -10.17
N GLU A 400 -11.05 2.57 -9.88
CA GLU A 400 -12.13 1.61 -9.75
C GLU A 400 -13.03 1.91 -8.54
N ALA A 401 -12.44 2.25 -7.39
CA ALA A 401 -13.21 2.70 -6.23
C ALA A 401 -14.04 3.94 -6.53
N SER A 402 -13.48 4.90 -7.26
CA SER A 402 -14.19 6.09 -7.71
C SER A 402 -15.41 5.77 -8.61
N LYS A 403 -15.30 4.75 -9.47
CA LYS A 403 -16.46 4.27 -10.26
C LYS A 403 -17.48 3.55 -9.37
N TYR A 404 -17.00 2.74 -8.45
CA TYR A 404 -17.82 1.94 -7.55
C TYR A 404 -18.70 2.79 -6.63
N ILE A 405 -18.15 3.88 -6.03
CA ILE A 405 -18.90 4.71 -5.07
C ILE A 405 -19.75 5.80 -5.74
N GLN A 406 -19.66 5.99 -7.06
CA GLN A 406 -20.30 7.12 -7.74
C GLN A 406 -21.80 7.17 -7.52
N GLY A 407 -22.31 8.28 -6.96
CA GLY A 407 -23.73 8.52 -6.73
C GLY A 407 -24.35 7.71 -5.59
N THR A 408 -23.54 7.15 -4.69
CA THR A 408 -23.96 6.32 -3.56
C THR A 408 -23.50 6.91 -2.22
N LYS A 409 -23.89 6.30 -1.10
CA LYS A 409 -23.35 6.62 0.24
C LYS A 409 -22.01 5.91 0.54
N ALA A 410 -21.53 5.08 -0.39
CA ALA A 410 -20.26 4.40 -0.23
C ALA A 410 -19.07 5.38 -0.19
N GLN A 411 -18.03 5.01 0.52
CA GLN A 411 -16.80 5.77 0.68
C GLN A 411 -15.60 4.82 0.56
N TYR A 412 -14.43 5.35 0.20
CA TYR A 412 -13.22 4.54 0.21
C TYR A 412 -12.02 5.25 0.83
N ALA A 413 -11.09 4.47 1.36
CA ALA A 413 -9.81 4.97 1.85
C ALA A 413 -8.69 3.94 1.63
N PHE A 414 -7.61 4.36 0.98
CA PHE A 414 -6.49 3.49 0.70
C PHE A 414 -5.18 4.04 1.24
N VAL A 415 -4.31 3.11 1.65
CA VAL A 415 -2.89 3.37 1.83
C VAL A 415 -2.25 3.41 0.44
N SER A 416 -1.42 4.38 0.19
CA SER A 416 -0.74 4.57 -1.10
C SER A 416 0.66 5.12 -0.90
N THR A 417 1.54 4.95 -1.89
CA THR A 417 2.71 5.81 -1.97
C THR A 417 2.28 7.25 -2.26
N ASN A 418 3.13 8.21 -1.92
CA ASN A 418 2.88 9.62 -2.22
C ASN A 418 2.95 9.95 -3.72
N SER A 419 3.26 8.98 -4.59
CA SER A 419 3.40 9.15 -6.04
C SER A 419 2.14 9.72 -6.70
N ILE A 420 0.95 9.30 -6.26
CA ILE A 420 -0.33 9.78 -6.82
C ILE A 420 -0.71 11.19 -6.37
N CYS A 421 -0.03 11.74 -5.36
CA CYS A 421 -0.27 13.07 -4.79
C CYS A 421 0.76 14.09 -5.23
N GLN A 422 1.60 13.78 -6.21
CA GLN A 422 2.71 14.62 -6.62
C GLN A 422 3.05 14.45 -8.12
N GLY A 423 3.73 15.45 -8.65
CA GLY A 423 4.25 15.40 -10.01
C GLY A 423 3.16 15.28 -11.08
N GLU A 424 3.48 14.59 -12.16
CA GLU A 424 2.60 14.45 -13.33
C GLU A 424 1.38 13.56 -13.06
N GLN A 425 1.46 12.66 -12.09
CA GLN A 425 0.37 11.71 -11.80
C GLN A 425 -0.90 12.41 -11.30
N VAL A 426 -0.74 13.52 -10.57
CA VAL A 426 -1.88 14.31 -10.07
C VAL A 426 -2.77 14.79 -11.21
N GLY A 427 -2.17 15.36 -12.27
CA GLY A 427 -2.90 15.86 -13.42
C GLY A 427 -3.52 14.78 -14.31
N ILE A 428 -3.17 13.51 -14.12
CA ILE A 428 -3.71 12.39 -14.90
C ILE A 428 -4.84 11.69 -14.12
N LEU A 429 -4.59 11.33 -12.86
CA LEU A 429 -5.52 10.54 -12.06
C LEU A 429 -6.67 11.36 -11.48
N TRP A 430 -6.35 12.46 -10.81
CA TRP A 430 -7.35 13.15 -9.97
C TRP A 430 -8.48 13.85 -10.71
N PRO A 431 -8.32 14.37 -11.95
CA PRO A 431 -9.46 14.83 -12.73
C PRO A 431 -10.51 13.75 -12.98
N GLU A 432 -10.06 12.49 -13.18
CA GLU A 432 -10.96 11.34 -13.40
C GLU A 432 -11.79 10.97 -12.16
N ILE A 433 -11.36 11.38 -10.97
CA ILE A 433 -12.04 11.16 -9.69
C ILE A 433 -12.90 12.37 -9.34
N LEU A 434 -12.29 13.55 -9.25
CA LEU A 434 -12.97 14.74 -8.72
C LEU A 434 -14.08 15.26 -9.66
N ASN A 435 -13.97 15.08 -10.99
CA ASN A 435 -14.99 15.45 -11.94
C ASN A 435 -16.26 14.60 -11.85
N LYS A 436 -16.21 13.46 -11.18
CA LYS A 436 -17.39 12.61 -10.88
C LYS A 436 -18.21 13.11 -9.69
N GLY A 437 -17.93 14.30 -9.16
CA GLY A 437 -18.61 14.84 -7.99
C GLY A 437 -18.10 14.27 -6.67
N GLN A 438 -16.86 13.82 -6.64
CA GLN A 438 -16.18 13.28 -5.45
C GLN A 438 -15.20 14.29 -4.85
N GLU A 439 -14.80 14.05 -3.62
CA GLU A 439 -13.84 14.88 -2.87
C GLU A 439 -12.99 14.04 -1.92
N ILE A 440 -11.82 14.54 -1.60
CA ILE A 440 -10.98 13.97 -0.53
C ILE A 440 -11.60 14.40 0.81
N ARG A 441 -12.10 13.43 1.59
CA ARG A 441 -12.73 13.66 2.88
C ARG A 441 -11.71 13.76 4.01
N PHE A 442 -10.69 12.92 3.97
CA PHE A 442 -9.56 13.00 4.88
C PHE A 442 -8.28 12.52 4.21
N ALA A 443 -7.16 12.97 4.75
CA ALA A 443 -5.86 12.52 4.31
C ALA A 443 -4.84 12.50 5.45
N TYR A 444 -3.98 11.48 5.47
CA TYR A 444 -2.71 11.52 6.20
C TYR A 444 -1.61 11.92 5.21
N THR A 445 -0.91 12.99 5.54
CA THR A 445 0.27 13.42 4.76
C THR A 445 1.39 12.38 4.88
N SER A 446 2.41 12.52 4.03
CA SER A 446 3.48 11.53 3.94
C SER A 446 4.12 11.17 5.29
N PHE A 447 4.16 9.88 5.61
CA PHE A 447 4.82 9.33 6.78
C PHE A 447 5.56 8.03 6.43
N LYS A 448 6.52 7.65 7.27
CA LYS A 448 7.24 6.39 7.08
C LYS A 448 6.35 5.22 7.48
N TRP A 449 6.21 4.26 6.56
CA TRP A 449 5.53 3.01 6.83
C TRP A 449 6.47 2.10 7.61
N SER A 450 6.19 1.93 8.89
CA SER A 450 6.89 0.95 9.73
C SER A 450 5.99 -0.26 9.91
N ASN A 451 6.50 -1.44 9.61
CA ASN A 451 5.96 -2.70 10.04
C ASN A 451 7.04 -3.39 10.88
N ASN A 452 6.64 -4.21 11.84
CA ASN A 452 7.55 -4.89 12.77
C ASN A 452 8.37 -6.02 12.12
N ALA A 453 8.31 -6.16 10.78
CA ALA A 453 9.03 -7.20 10.06
C ALA A 453 10.54 -6.90 9.99
N LYS A 454 11.35 -7.93 10.14
CA LYS A 454 12.83 -7.93 10.19
C LYS A 454 13.53 -7.28 8.96
N TYR A 455 12.77 -7.03 7.85
CA TYR A 455 13.24 -6.38 6.61
C TYR A 455 12.35 -5.18 6.27
N ASN A 456 12.52 -4.10 7.01
CA ASN A 456 11.79 -2.85 6.83
C ASN A 456 12.33 -2.07 5.63
N ALA A 457 11.70 -2.15 4.48
CA ALA A 457 11.86 -1.14 3.44
C ALA A 457 11.08 0.10 3.90
N GLY A 458 11.78 1.16 4.31
CA GLY A 458 11.19 2.41 4.78
C GLY A 458 10.45 3.16 3.66
N VAL A 459 9.31 2.63 3.21
CA VAL A 459 8.48 3.23 2.18
C VAL A 459 7.71 4.41 2.77
N THR A 460 7.74 5.54 2.10
CA THR A 460 6.92 6.71 2.46
C THR A 460 5.54 6.57 1.86
N VAL A 461 4.52 6.57 2.70
CA VAL A 461 3.12 6.40 2.32
C VAL A 461 2.25 7.60 2.69
N VAL A 462 1.07 7.64 2.11
CA VAL A 462 -0.05 8.52 2.44
C VAL A 462 -1.30 7.67 2.66
N ILE A 463 -2.30 8.18 3.36
CA ILE A 463 -3.63 7.58 3.41
C ILE A 463 -4.61 8.62 2.88
N ILE A 464 -5.50 8.21 1.98
CA ILE A 464 -6.45 9.12 1.35
C ILE A 464 -7.84 8.51 1.38
N GLY A 465 -8.75 9.19 2.06
CA GLY A 465 -10.17 8.87 2.08
C GLY A 465 -10.95 9.76 1.12
N VAL A 466 -11.79 9.15 0.29
CA VAL A 466 -12.60 9.81 -0.74
C VAL A 466 -14.06 9.42 -0.58
N ALA A 467 -14.95 10.40 -0.76
CA ALA A 467 -16.39 10.21 -0.75
C ALA A 467 -17.04 11.10 -1.82
N ASN A 468 -18.33 10.90 -2.07
CA ASN A 468 -19.12 11.86 -2.82
C ASN A 468 -19.19 13.19 -2.04
N LYS A 469 -19.29 14.32 -2.77
CA LYS A 469 -19.26 15.67 -2.17
C LYS A 469 -20.31 15.83 -1.08
N SER A 470 -19.89 16.37 0.06
CA SER A 470 -20.72 16.72 1.20
C SER A 470 -20.39 18.13 1.73
N LYS A 471 -21.23 18.62 2.64
CA LYS A 471 -20.97 19.87 3.37
C LYS A 471 -20.08 19.70 4.60
N ASP A 472 -19.71 18.47 4.93
CA ASP A 472 -18.95 18.16 6.13
C ASP A 472 -17.52 18.70 6.02
N ASN A 473 -16.93 19.05 7.16
CA ASN A 473 -15.51 19.41 7.23
C ASN A 473 -14.62 18.22 6.85
N LYS A 474 -13.54 18.53 6.18
CA LYS A 474 -12.51 17.57 5.77
C LYS A 474 -11.35 17.65 6.75
N THR A 475 -10.59 16.59 6.87
CA THR A 475 -9.52 16.51 7.87
C THR A 475 -8.19 16.10 7.25
N ILE A 476 -7.15 16.88 7.53
CA ILE A 476 -5.77 16.54 7.18
C ILE A 476 -5.03 16.18 8.47
N TYR A 477 -4.38 15.03 8.48
CA TYR A 477 -3.53 14.55 9.56
C TYR A 477 -2.07 14.68 9.15
N THR A 478 -1.25 15.35 9.98
CA THR A 478 0.19 15.48 9.79
C THR A 478 0.90 15.12 11.09
N GLY A 479 1.50 13.94 11.14
CA GLY A 479 1.95 13.37 12.41
C GLY A 479 0.78 13.25 13.39
N GLU A 480 0.89 13.91 14.54
CA GLU A 480 -0.17 13.95 15.57
C GLU A 480 -1.12 15.14 15.41
N THR A 481 -0.85 16.04 14.48
CA THR A 481 -1.68 17.24 14.29
C THR A 481 -2.85 16.96 13.37
N LYS A 482 -4.02 17.51 13.72
CA LYS A 482 -5.26 17.46 12.95
C LYS A 482 -5.61 18.87 12.48
N LEU A 483 -5.79 19.05 11.17
CA LEU A 483 -6.21 20.31 10.55
C LEU A 483 -7.57 20.09 9.86
N GLU A 484 -8.56 20.88 10.25
CA GLU A 484 -9.83 20.92 9.54
C GLU A 484 -9.75 21.85 8.33
N ALA A 485 -10.36 21.43 7.23
CA ALA A 485 -10.37 22.16 5.97
C ALA A 485 -11.74 22.05 5.30
N SER A 486 -12.14 23.09 4.58
CA SER A 486 -13.33 23.05 3.73
C SER A 486 -13.10 22.22 2.46
N PHE A 487 -11.85 22.12 2.02
CA PHE A 487 -11.44 21.38 0.83
C PHE A 487 -10.01 20.87 0.97
N ILE A 488 -9.78 19.62 0.55
CA ILE A 488 -8.44 19.02 0.45
C ILE A 488 -8.13 18.80 -1.03
N ASN A 489 -7.03 19.38 -1.50
CA ASN A 489 -6.60 19.18 -2.88
C ASN A 489 -5.78 17.88 -3.04
N PRO A 490 -5.54 17.40 -4.26
CA PRO A 490 -4.76 16.18 -4.50
C PRO A 490 -3.31 16.19 -4.00
N TYR A 491 -2.77 17.36 -3.65
CA TYR A 491 -1.44 17.48 -3.02
C TYR A 491 -1.50 17.32 -1.49
N LEU A 492 -2.67 16.94 -0.96
CA LEU A 492 -2.98 16.75 0.46
C LEU A 492 -2.76 18.01 1.30
N SER A 493 -3.12 19.15 0.75
CA SER A 493 -3.12 20.44 1.45
C SER A 493 -4.50 21.09 1.42
N ALA A 494 -4.79 21.89 2.46
CA ALA A 494 -6.00 22.69 2.51
C ALA A 494 -5.95 23.80 1.45
N GLY A 495 -7.04 24.05 0.76
CA GLY A 495 -7.11 25.13 -0.22
C GLY A 495 -8.05 24.86 -1.38
N SER A 496 -7.75 25.47 -2.52
CA SER A 496 -8.58 25.37 -3.73
C SER A 496 -8.41 24.02 -4.45
N SER A 497 -9.36 23.66 -5.30
CA SER A 497 -9.35 22.47 -6.16
C SER A 497 -8.34 22.53 -7.31
N THR A 498 -7.31 23.36 -7.22
CA THR A 498 -6.31 23.56 -8.27
C THR A 498 -5.51 22.28 -8.51
N ILE A 499 -5.56 21.79 -9.75
CA ILE A 499 -4.73 20.68 -10.24
C ILE A 499 -3.74 21.25 -11.25
N VAL A 500 -2.47 21.01 -11.02
CA VAL A 500 -1.41 21.44 -11.93
C VAL A 500 -1.14 20.31 -12.94
N CYS A 501 -1.46 20.59 -14.19
CA CYS A 501 -1.17 19.67 -15.30
C CYS A 501 0.18 20.02 -15.93
N LYS A 502 0.83 19.00 -16.51
CA LYS A 502 2.03 19.19 -17.34
C LYS A 502 1.75 20.15 -18.47
N ASN A 503 2.52 21.23 -18.57
CA ASN A 503 2.44 22.19 -19.65
C ASN A 503 3.72 22.15 -20.48
N ASN A 504 3.60 21.85 -21.77
CA ASN A 504 4.69 21.88 -22.72
C ASN A 504 4.83 23.25 -23.43
N GLN A 505 3.84 24.14 -23.26
CA GLN A 505 3.89 25.47 -23.81
C GLN A 505 4.59 26.42 -22.83
N ILE A 506 5.69 26.97 -23.28
CA ILE A 506 6.43 27.97 -22.51
C ILE A 506 5.83 29.32 -22.88
N PRO A 507 5.54 30.21 -21.90
CA PRO A 507 5.15 31.56 -22.22
C PRO A 507 6.18 32.23 -23.13
N GLU A 508 5.68 32.94 -24.16
CA GLU A 508 6.53 33.65 -25.10
C GLU A 508 7.51 34.60 -24.38
N GLY A 509 8.77 34.60 -24.77
CA GLY A 509 9.83 35.43 -24.17
C GLY A 509 10.52 34.78 -22.97
N LEU A 510 10.19 33.54 -22.59
CA LEU A 510 10.91 32.79 -21.56
C LEU A 510 11.80 31.72 -22.19
N PRO A 511 13.06 31.57 -21.75
CA PRO A 511 13.92 30.48 -22.22
C PRO A 511 13.43 29.13 -21.68
N LYS A 512 13.68 28.08 -22.45
CA LYS A 512 13.27 26.71 -22.13
C LYS A 512 14.24 26.05 -21.18
N ALA A 513 13.75 25.44 -20.11
CA ALA A 513 14.52 24.48 -19.35
C ALA A 513 14.56 23.13 -20.11
N THR A 514 15.76 22.71 -20.50
CA THR A 514 16.01 21.46 -21.22
C THR A 514 16.74 20.48 -20.32
N PHE A 515 16.61 19.18 -20.62
CA PHE A 515 17.53 18.22 -20.02
C PHE A 515 18.95 18.54 -20.44
N GLY A 516 19.91 18.35 -19.55
CA GLY A 516 21.28 18.33 -19.91
C GLY A 516 21.63 17.18 -20.86
N SER A 517 22.82 17.21 -21.40
CA SER A 517 23.29 16.29 -22.45
C SER A 517 23.59 14.90 -21.88
N MET A 518 22.99 13.87 -22.47
CA MET A 518 23.23 12.48 -22.10
C MET A 518 24.37 11.91 -22.91
N PRO A 519 25.47 11.43 -22.28
CA PRO A 519 26.60 10.88 -22.99
C PRO A 519 26.24 9.68 -23.89
N TYR A 520 25.45 8.72 -23.36
CA TYR A 520 25.09 7.45 -24.03
C TYR A 520 26.28 6.77 -24.69
N ASP A 521 27.36 6.60 -23.92
CA ASP A 521 28.72 6.32 -24.44
C ASP A 521 29.40 5.14 -23.73
N GLY A 522 28.78 4.53 -22.72
CA GLY A 522 29.41 3.51 -21.88
C GLY A 522 30.58 4.04 -21.04
N GLY A 523 30.64 5.37 -20.80
CA GLY A 523 31.72 6.04 -20.08
C GLY A 523 32.94 6.37 -20.95
N ASN A 524 32.86 6.13 -22.24
CA ASN A 524 34.04 6.34 -23.10
C ASN A 524 34.32 7.82 -23.48
N LEU A 525 33.31 8.68 -23.46
CA LEU A 525 33.48 10.12 -23.73
C LEU A 525 33.69 10.96 -22.47
N LEU A 526 33.60 10.36 -21.32
CA LEU A 526 33.80 11.01 -20.02
C LEU A 526 35.25 10.80 -19.56
N LEU A 527 35.77 11.78 -18.83
CA LEU A 527 37.14 11.77 -18.29
C LEU A 527 37.08 12.14 -16.81
N GLU A 528 37.72 11.31 -15.99
CA GLU A 528 37.99 11.67 -14.60
C GLU A 528 39.19 12.65 -14.54
N PRO A 529 39.37 13.40 -13.43
CA PRO A 529 40.44 14.40 -13.31
C PRO A 529 41.86 13.87 -13.59
N SER A 530 42.16 12.63 -13.20
CA SER A 530 43.43 11.97 -13.49
C SER A 530 43.61 11.73 -14.99
N GLU A 531 42.58 11.16 -15.66
CA GLU A 531 42.60 10.90 -17.10
C GLU A 531 42.72 12.20 -17.90
N TYR A 532 42.06 13.27 -17.45
CA TYR A 532 42.21 14.61 -18.05
C TYR A 532 43.64 15.11 -17.95
N SER A 533 44.24 15.01 -16.75
CA SER A 533 45.63 15.48 -16.51
C SER A 533 46.66 14.72 -17.36
N GLU A 534 46.50 13.40 -17.46
CA GLU A 534 47.37 12.55 -18.31
C GLU A 534 47.17 12.90 -19.77
N PHE A 535 45.92 13.04 -20.26
CA PHE A 535 45.66 13.36 -21.67
C PHE A 535 46.23 14.70 -22.08
N ILE A 536 46.07 15.77 -21.29
CA ILE A 536 46.60 17.09 -21.65
C ILE A 536 48.13 17.18 -21.55
N ALA A 537 48.76 16.34 -20.70
CA ALA A 537 50.22 16.25 -20.64
C ALA A 537 50.79 15.64 -21.92
N GLU A 538 50.11 14.64 -22.48
CA GLU A 538 50.53 13.95 -23.70
C GLU A 538 50.08 14.70 -24.98
N TYR A 539 48.88 15.28 -25.00
CA TYR A 539 48.27 15.96 -26.15
C TYR A 539 47.79 17.38 -25.81
N PRO A 540 48.68 18.33 -25.51
CA PRO A 540 48.27 19.67 -25.04
C PRO A 540 47.44 20.47 -26.07
N ASN A 541 47.64 20.22 -27.37
CA ASN A 541 46.92 20.90 -28.46
C ASN A 541 45.47 20.43 -28.60
N ASP A 542 45.15 19.24 -28.11
CA ASP A 542 43.84 18.64 -28.21
C ASP A 542 42.94 18.98 -27.00
N LYS A 543 43.45 19.76 -26.05
CA LYS A 543 42.68 20.34 -24.94
C LYS A 543 41.41 21.05 -25.42
N LYS A 544 41.42 21.60 -26.65
CA LYS A 544 40.25 22.26 -27.28
C LYS A 544 39.00 21.36 -27.38
N TYR A 545 39.19 20.02 -27.47
CA TYR A 545 38.11 19.02 -27.54
C TYR A 545 37.58 18.59 -26.17
N ILE A 546 38.14 19.09 -25.08
CA ILE A 546 37.70 18.74 -23.74
C ILE A 546 36.97 19.91 -23.13
N LYS A 547 35.83 19.60 -22.52
CA LYS A 547 35.00 20.55 -21.73
C LYS A 547 34.80 20.03 -20.34
N GLN A 548 34.62 20.94 -19.40
CA GLN A 548 34.17 20.59 -18.06
C GLN A 548 32.69 20.27 -18.11
N ILE A 549 32.27 19.15 -17.46
CA ILE A 549 30.88 18.68 -17.40
C ILE A 549 30.36 18.74 -15.99
N TYR A 550 29.16 19.30 -15.82
CA TYR A 550 28.47 19.43 -14.56
C TYR A 550 27.17 18.64 -14.59
N GLY A 551 27.09 17.65 -13.73
CA GLY A 551 25.83 17.04 -13.33
C GLY A 551 25.34 17.59 -11.97
N SER A 552 24.31 16.98 -11.41
CA SER A 552 23.83 17.35 -10.09
C SER A 552 24.89 17.17 -9.01
N GLU A 553 25.66 16.09 -9.06
CA GLU A 553 26.67 15.76 -8.06
C GLU A 553 27.88 16.67 -8.17
N GLU A 554 28.40 16.87 -9.39
CA GLU A 554 29.54 17.72 -9.65
C GLU A 554 29.27 19.17 -9.24
N PHE A 555 28.07 19.68 -9.59
CA PHE A 555 27.68 21.05 -9.24
C PHE A 555 27.45 21.25 -7.73
N ILE A 556 26.76 20.30 -7.07
CA ILE A 556 26.43 20.43 -5.64
C ILE A 556 27.66 20.27 -4.74
N ASN A 557 28.57 19.36 -5.12
CA ASN A 557 29.69 18.96 -4.26
C ASN A 557 31.05 19.54 -4.73
N GLY A 558 31.04 20.35 -5.79
CA GLY A 558 32.28 20.97 -6.32
C GLY A 558 33.26 19.94 -6.91
N LYS A 559 32.74 18.81 -7.47
CA LYS A 559 33.57 17.78 -8.06
C LYS A 559 33.93 18.19 -9.50
N GLU A 560 35.16 17.93 -9.87
CA GLU A 560 35.60 18.11 -11.24
C GLU A 560 35.36 16.84 -12.06
N ARG A 561 34.87 17.03 -13.29
CA ARG A 561 34.72 15.99 -14.29
C ARG A 561 34.79 16.60 -15.68
N PHE A 562 35.27 15.87 -16.62
CA PHE A 562 35.51 16.37 -17.98
C PHE A 562 34.87 15.45 -19.00
N CYS A 563 34.71 15.95 -20.25
CA CYS A 563 34.22 15.14 -21.35
C CYS A 563 34.85 15.60 -22.69
N PHE A 564 34.92 14.67 -23.61
CA PHE A 564 35.18 15.03 -25.00
C PHE A 564 33.93 15.67 -25.59
N TRP A 565 34.06 16.87 -26.14
CA TRP A 565 33.00 17.63 -26.79
C TRP A 565 33.49 18.04 -28.17
N ILE A 566 33.03 17.34 -29.21
CA ILE A 566 33.54 17.43 -30.57
C ILE A 566 32.41 17.86 -31.49
N ASP A 567 32.55 19.02 -32.12
CA ASP A 567 31.62 19.52 -33.11
C ASP A 567 31.83 18.83 -34.47
N ASP A 568 30.80 18.84 -35.35
CA ASP A 568 30.86 18.19 -36.65
C ASP A 568 32.03 18.73 -37.51
N ALA A 569 32.35 20.03 -37.37
CA ALA A 569 33.45 20.67 -38.08
C ALA A 569 34.85 20.19 -37.63
N ASP A 570 34.97 19.77 -36.38
CA ASP A 570 36.23 19.39 -35.75
C ASP A 570 36.47 17.87 -35.75
N LYS A 571 35.51 17.09 -36.20
CA LYS A 571 35.49 15.62 -36.15
C LYS A 571 36.76 15.01 -36.75
N ASP A 572 37.09 15.39 -37.98
CA ASP A 572 38.22 14.77 -38.72
C ASP A 572 39.58 15.13 -38.11
N ASP A 573 39.68 16.29 -37.47
CA ASP A 573 40.90 16.72 -36.77
C ASP A 573 40.99 16.00 -35.41
N ALA A 574 39.91 15.94 -34.64
CA ALA A 574 39.86 15.24 -33.35
C ALA A 574 40.20 13.74 -33.49
N LEU A 575 39.71 13.08 -34.54
CA LEU A 575 39.95 11.65 -34.78
C LEU A 575 41.38 11.31 -35.23
N LYS A 576 42.23 12.29 -35.50
CA LYS A 576 43.68 12.06 -35.68
C LYS A 576 44.35 11.66 -34.37
N ASN A 577 43.77 12.07 -33.22
CA ASN A 577 44.27 11.65 -31.92
C ASN A 577 43.88 10.20 -31.66
N PRO A 578 44.84 9.28 -31.36
CA PRO A 578 44.56 7.85 -31.23
C PRO A 578 43.69 7.52 -30.02
N ILE A 579 43.80 8.29 -28.95
CA ILE A 579 42.98 8.09 -27.74
C ILE A 579 41.53 8.47 -28.02
N ILE A 580 41.31 9.64 -28.65
CA ILE A 580 39.94 10.08 -29.03
C ILE A 580 39.34 9.09 -30.02
N ALA A 581 40.07 8.68 -31.06
CA ALA A 581 39.60 7.73 -32.06
C ALA A 581 39.20 6.38 -31.42
N SER A 582 40.03 5.85 -30.52
CA SER A 582 39.74 4.62 -29.79
C SER A 582 38.45 4.72 -28.92
N ARG A 583 38.30 5.81 -28.15
CA ARG A 583 37.14 6.03 -27.29
C ARG A 583 35.84 6.22 -28.09
N VAL A 584 35.92 6.92 -29.22
CA VAL A 584 34.80 7.11 -30.16
C VAL A 584 34.41 5.79 -30.83
N ALA A 585 35.38 4.94 -31.21
CA ALA A 585 35.10 3.62 -31.75
C ALA A 585 34.38 2.70 -30.74
N LYS A 586 34.81 2.71 -29.48
CA LYS A 586 34.14 1.99 -28.40
C LYS A 586 32.70 2.48 -28.16
N THR A 587 32.49 3.80 -28.18
CA THR A 587 31.16 4.42 -28.09
C THR A 587 30.28 3.98 -29.25
N ARG A 588 30.81 3.94 -30.47
CA ARG A 588 30.06 3.46 -31.64
C ARG A 588 29.64 2.00 -31.49
N GLN A 589 30.52 1.12 -31.06
CA GLN A 589 30.21 -0.28 -30.85
C GLN A 589 29.11 -0.45 -29.82
N MET A 590 29.23 0.19 -28.63
CA MET A 590 28.24 0.15 -27.59
C MET A 590 26.84 0.61 -28.06
N ARG A 591 26.81 1.68 -28.89
CA ARG A 591 25.55 2.18 -29.46
C ARG A 591 24.94 1.22 -30.46
N LEU A 592 25.73 0.51 -31.26
CA LEU A 592 25.25 -0.50 -32.20
C LEU A 592 24.67 -1.72 -31.49
N ASP A 593 25.21 -2.08 -30.32
CA ASP A 593 24.74 -3.22 -29.52
C ASP A 593 23.42 -2.93 -28.79
N SER A 594 22.97 -1.67 -28.78
CA SER A 594 21.73 -1.23 -28.09
C SER A 594 20.67 -0.77 -29.08
N LYS A 595 19.43 -1.29 -28.94
CA LYS A 595 18.27 -0.84 -29.75
C LYS A 595 18.08 0.67 -29.78
N ASP A 596 18.22 1.32 -28.62
CA ASP A 596 18.01 2.76 -28.45
C ASP A 596 19.23 3.57 -28.93
N GLY A 597 20.40 2.95 -28.97
CA GLY A 597 21.66 3.56 -29.37
C GLY A 597 21.91 3.59 -30.87
N GLN A 598 21.29 2.69 -31.65
CA GLN A 598 21.62 2.50 -33.08
C GLN A 598 21.55 3.81 -33.88
N LYS A 599 20.54 4.65 -33.65
CA LYS A 599 20.41 5.96 -34.32
C LYS A 599 21.49 6.95 -33.91
N LEU A 600 22.09 6.77 -32.75
CA LEU A 600 23.20 7.63 -32.25
C LEU A 600 24.58 7.15 -32.71
N ALA A 601 24.67 5.95 -33.29
CA ALA A 601 25.93 5.39 -33.77
C ALA A 601 26.49 6.07 -35.03
N GLU A 602 25.71 6.93 -35.68
CA GLU A 602 26.16 7.75 -36.82
C GLU A 602 27.12 8.87 -36.38
N LYS A 603 26.88 9.43 -35.17
CA LYS A 603 27.69 10.48 -34.57
C LYS A 603 28.24 10.03 -33.20
N PRO A 604 29.14 9.04 -33.16
CA PRO A 604 29.61 8.44 -31.90
C PRO A 604 30.51 9.36 -31.07
N TYR A 605 30.97 10.46 -31.65
CA TYR A 605 31.81 11.49 -31.03
C TYR A 605 31.00 12.59 -30.34
N GLN A 606 29.65 12.59 -30.48
CA GLN A 606 28.74 13.53 -29.83
C GLN A 606 27.89 12.85 -28.75
N PHE A 607 27.49 13.65 -27.77
CA PHE A 607 26.43 13.26 -26.82
C PHE A 607 25.08 13.23 -27.57
N ARG A 608 24.12 12.59 -27.00
CA ARG A 608 22.77 12.49 -27.55
C ARG A 608 22.13 13.87 -27.79
N GLU A 609 22.24 14.79 -26.83
CA GLU A 609 21.95 16.21 -27.00
C GLU A 609 23.29 16.97 -27.12
N HIS A 610 23.39 17.81 -28.12
CA HIS A 610 24.62 18.56 -28.41
C HIS A 610 24.27 20.05 -28.65
N PRO A 611 23.88 20.81 -27.58
CA PRO A 611 23.53 22.21 -27.71
C PRO A 611 24.74 23.11 -27.85
N ILE A 612 24.51 24.35 -28.31
CA ILE A 612 25.50 25.41 -28.22
C ILE A 612 25.73 25.72 -26.73
N LEU A 613 26.99 25.67 -26.31
CA LEU A 613 27.38 25.86 -24.91
C LEU A 613 27.46 27.35 -24.56
N SER A 614 26.32 28.05 -24.55
CA SER A 614 26.21 29.40 -24.00
C SER A 614 26.12 29.38 -22.48
N GLU A 615 26.23 30.56 -21.85
CA GLU A 615 25.97 30.69 -20.41
C GLU A 615 24.61 30.14 -20.03
N CYS A 616 24.48 29.45 -18.90
CA CYS A 616 23.24 28.84 -18.53
C CYS A 616 23.00 28.78 -17.00
N ILE A 617 21.73 28.67 -16.61
CA ILE A 617 21.37 28.26 -15.27
C ILE A 617 21.33 26.74 -15.23
N ILE A 618 22.13 26.14 -14.33
CA ILE A 618 22.03 24.72 -14.00
C ILE A 618 21.07 24.48 -12.84
N ILE A 619 20.21 23.46 -13.00
CA ILE A 619 19.20 23.07 -12.00
C ILE A 619 19.34 21.57 -11.73
N PRO A 620 19.85 21.16 -10.57
CA PRO A 620 19.88 19.75 -10.18
C PRO A 620 18.51 19.12 -10.19
N ARG A 621 18.38 17.92 -10.77
CA ARG A 621 17.10 17.19 -10.86
C ARG A 621 16.65 16.63 -9.53
N VAL A 622 17.56 16.31 -8.63
CA VAL A 622 17.29 15.78 -7.29
C VAL A 622 18.05 16.60 -6.27
N SER A 623 17.39 17.00 -5.20
CA SER A 623 17.98 17.72 -4.07
C SER A 623 17.46 17.18 -2.75
N SER A 624 18.30 17.21 -1.71
CA SER A 624 17.91 16.79 -0.35
C SER A 624 16.78 17.66 0.17
N GLU A 625 15.84 17.03 0.89
CA GLU A 625 14.76 17.70 1.62
C GLU A 625 15.25 18.57 2.78
N ALA A 626 16.47 18.31 3.28
CA ALA A 626 17.08 19.12 4.33
C ALA A 626 17.54 20.51 3.82
N ARG A 627 17.60 20.71 2.50
CA ARG A 627 17.95 22.01 1.94
C ARG A 627 16.73 22.92 1.86
N GLU A 628 16.90 24.16 2.29
CA GLU A 628 15.85 25.17 2.20
C GLU A 628 15.54 25.53 0.74
N TYR A 629 16.57 25.53 -0.12
CA TYR A 629 16.48 25.82 -1.56
C TYR A 629 17.17 24.73 -2.38
N ILE A 630 16.67 24.50 -3.60
CA ILE A 630 17.40 23.70 -4.58
C ILE A 630 18.65 24.49 -4.99
N PRO A 631 19.84 23.90 -4.91
CA PRO A 631 21.08 24.58 -5.28
C PRO A 631 21.14 24.78 -6.81
N MET A 632 20.72 25.93 -7.27
CA MET A 632 20.82 26.37 -8.66
C MET A 632 21.98 27.35 -8.81
N GLY A 633 22.56 27.46 -10.00
CA GLY A 633 23.62 28.43 -10.23
C GLY A 633 23.81 28.76 -11.70
N TYR A 634 24.70 29.71 -11.98
CA TYR A 634 25.14 30.05 -13.30
C TYR A 634 26.40 29.27 -13.65
N LEU A 635 26.47 28.79 -14.89
CA LEU A 635 27.69 28.29 -15.53
C LEU A 635 28.05 29.19 -16.70
N GLU A 636 29.33 29.48 -16.81
CA GLU A 636 29.90 30.23 -17.95
C GLU A 636 29.78 29.43 -19.25
N ALA A 637 29.83 30.14 -20.38
CA ALA A 637 29.86 29.53 -21.70
C ALA A 637 31.03 28.53 -21.84
N GLY A 638 30.81 27.46 -22.58
CA GLY A 638 31.80 26.40 -22.79
C GLY A 638 31.74 25.24 -21.80
N ASN A 639 30.84 25.27 -20.81
CA ASN A 639 30.59 24.17 -19.88
C ASN A 639 29.44 23.29 -20.34
N VAL A 640 29.54 21.99 -20.13
CA VAL A 640 28.50 21.01 -20.48
C VAL A 640 27.67 20.71 -19.25
N VAL A 641 26.35 20.70 -19.41
CA VAL A 641 25.43 20.21 -18.36
C VAL A 641 25.02 18.77 -18.68
N SER A 642 25.23 17.82 -17.77
CA SER A 642 24.83 16.42 -17.96
C SER A 642 23.32 16.21 -17.69
N ASP A 643 22.78 15.10 -18.17
CA ASP A 643 21.35 14.71 -18.03
C ASP A 643 20.87 14.52 -16.58
N SER A 644 21.77 14.53 -15.60
CA SER A 644 21.41 14.54 -14.16
C SER A 644 20.94 15.92 -13.66
N ALA A 645 21.07 16.97 -14.49
CA ALA A 645 20.58 18.32 -14.24
C ALA A 645 19.78 18.85 -15.44
N PHE A 646 19.05 19.96 -15.23
CA PHE A 646 18.47 20.77 -16.30
C PHE A 646 19.37 21.97 -16.58
N ALA A 647 19.34 22.44 -17.83
CA ALA A 647 19.98 23.68 -18.27
C ALA A 647 18.91 24.67 -18.79
N ILE A 648 19.07 25.94 -18.46
CA ILE A 648 18.34 27.04 -19.08
C ILE A 648 19.40 27.94 -19.75
N TYR A 649 19.59 27.74 -21.04
CA TYR A 649 20.57 28.52 -21.82
C TYR A 649 20.10 29.95 -22.03
N ASP A 650 21.05 30.91 -22.14
CA ASP A 650 20.83 32.34 -22.35
C ASP A 650 19.87 32.99 -21.31
N ALA A 651 19.82 32.41 -20.11
CA ALA A 651 18.93 32.86 -19.06
C ALA A 651 19.37 34.21 -18.48
N LYS A 652 18.38 35.09 -18.25
CA LYS A 652 18.64 36.40 -17.64
C LYS A 652 18.67 36.29 -16.11
N LEU A 653 19.44 37.17 -15.46
CA LEU A 653 19.65 37.17 -14.02
C LEU A 653 18.33 37.28 -13.21
N TRP A 654 17.32 38.01 -13.72
CA TRP A 654 16.02 38.11 -13.06
C TRP A 654 15.32 36.73 -12.99
N LEU A 655 15.51 35.86 -13.99
CA LEU A 655 14.94 34.52 -13.99
C LEU A 655 15.57 33.67 -12.87
N PHE A 656 16.90 33.79 -12.70
CA PHE A 656 17.58 33.15 -11.59
C PHE A 656 17.01 33.59 -10.22
N GLY A 657 16.78 34.91 -10.04
CA GLY A 657 16.16 35.42 -8.82
C GLY A 657 14.76 34.85 -8.55
N ILE A 658 13.93 34.63 -9.59
CA ILE A 658 12.62 33.98 -9.44
C ILE A 658 12.77 32.51 -9.06
N LEU A 659 13.61 31.77 -9.77
CA LEU A 659 13.83 30.32 -9.55
C LEU A 659 14.43 30.01 -8.17
N THR A 660 15.23 30.90 -7.63
CA THR A 660 15.82 30.78 -6.27
C THR A 660 14.96 31.44 -5.19
N SER A 661 13.75 31.92 -5.52
CA SER A 661 12.87 32.57 -4.56
C SER A 661 12.17 31.56 -3.64
N ARG A 662 11.78 32.05 -2.45
CA ARG A 662 10.97 31.29 -1.48
C ARG A 662 9.63 30.84 -2.06
N LEU A 663 9.03 31.67 -2.93
CA LEU A 663 7.76 31.36 -3.61
C LEU A 663 7.93 30.16 -4.56
N HIS A 664 9.00 30.15 -5.35
CA HIS A 664 9.29 29.02 -6.23
C HIS A 664 9.54 27.73 -5.44
N MET A 665 10.26 27.80 -4.32
CA MET A 665 10.46 26.65 -3.44
C MET A 665 9.16 26.14 -2.81
N ALA A 666 8.25 27.02 -2.40
CA ALA A 666 6.93 26.62 -1.90
C ALA A 666 6.13 25.87 -2.98
N TRP A 667 6.21 26.35 -4.22
CA TRP A 667 5.61 25.68 -5.37
C TRP A 667 6.21 24.29 -5.62
N VAL A 668 7.55 24.18 -5.69
CA VAL A 668 8.25 22.92 -5.90
C VAL A 668 7.94 21.90 -4.79
N ARG A 669 7.86 22.35 -3.55
CA ARG A 669 7.50 21.50 -2.40
C ARG A 669 6.09 20.94 -2.49
N THR A 670 5.16 21.71 -3.07
CA THR A 670 3.75 21.34 -3.16
C THR A 670 3.48 20.46 -4.39
N VAL A 671 3.89 20.91 -5.59
CA VAL A 671 3.50 20.24 -6.85
C VAL A 671 4.60 19.34 -7.43
N GLY A 672 5.84 19.54 -7.01
CA GLY A 672 6.98 18.76 -7.49
C GLY A 672 6.92 17.30 -7.09
N GLY A 673 7.54 16.42 -7.88
CA GLY A 673 7.75 15.04 -7.50
C GLY A 673 8.77 14.90 -6.39
N LYS A 674 8.74 13.75 -5.71
CA LYS A 674 9.78 13.36 -4.74
C LYS A 674 10.37 12.01 -5.14
N LEU A 675 11.62 11.81 -4.80
CA LEU A 675 12.28 10.51 -4.84
C LEU A 675 12.54 10.15 -3.38
N GLU A 676 11.74 9.25 -2.80
CA GLU A 676 11.61 9.07 -1.35
C GLU A 676 11.15 10.38 -0.68
N THR A 677 12.02 11.04 0.11
CA THR A 677 11.80 12.36 0.71
C THR A 677 12.42 13.50 -0.09
N ARG A 678 13.40 13.22 -0.96
CA ARG A 678 14.19 14.20 -1.73
C ARG A 678 13.36 14.89 -2.81
N TYR A 679 13.52 16.19 -2.99
CA TYR A 679 12.85 16.95 -4.04
C TYR A 679 13.33 16.51 -5.44
N ARG A 680 12.40 16.20 -6.31
CA ARG A 680 12.65 15.91 -7.73
C ARG A 680 12.10 17.05 -8.57
N TYR A 681 12.99 17.89 -9.07
CA TYR A 681 12.61 19.02 -9.91
C TYR A 681 12.04 18.55 -11.25
N SER A 682 11.01 19.19 -11.73
CA SER A 682 10.42 18.96 -13.06
C SER A 682 10.35 20.26 -13.82
N ALA A 683 11.04 20.34 -14.95
CA ALA A 683 11.05 21.52 -15.82
C ALA A 683 9.63 21.89 -16.32
N GLN A 684 8.76 20.92 -16.50
CA GLN A 684 7.42 21.13 -17.08
C GLN A 684 6.34 21.50 -16.05
N LEU A 685 6.52 21.12 -14.80
CA LEU A 685 5.61 21.45 -13.70
C LEU A 685 6.10 22.65 -12.89
N SER A 686 7.41 22.76 -12.72
CA SER A 686 8.00 23.73 -11.80
C SER A 686 8.40 25.02 -12.50
N SER A 687 8.99 24.98 -13.69
CA SER A 687 9.46 26.21 -14.36
C SER A 687 8.37 26.89 -15.23
N ALA A 688 7.62 26.14 -16.02
CA ALA A 688 6.63 26.71 -16.92
C ALA A 688 5.40 27.28 -16.20
N THR A 689 4.94 26.63 -15.13
CA THR A 689 3.71 27.01 -14.43
C THR A 689 3.94 28.11 -13.39
N THR A 690 5.11 28.16 -12.74
CA THR A 690 5.44 29.20 -11.76
C THR A 690 5.60 30.56 -12.41
N LEU A 691 6.02 30.60 -13.67
CA LEU A 691 6.28 31.85 -14.40
C LEU A 691 5.00 32.43 -15.04
N SER A 692 3.94 31.62 -15.18
CA SER A 692 2.67 32.06 -15.77
C SER A 692 1.95 33.18 -15.00
N PRO A 693 1.87 33.18 -13.65
CA PRO A 693 1.22 34.24 -12.89
C PRO A 693 1.94 35.59 -12.94
N PHE A 694 3.26 35.61 -13.15
CA PHE A 694 4.05 36.86 -13.18
C PHE A 694 3.88 37.65 -14.47
N ARG A 695 3.30 37.06 -15.52
CA ARG A 695 3.06 37.75 -16.78
C ARG A 695 1.97 38.81 -16.72
N SER A 696 0.97 38.67 -15.86
CA SER A 696 -0.13 39.63 -15.71
C SER A 696 0.27 40.86 -14.88
N SER A 697 1.36 40.82 -14.16
CA SER A 697 1.84 41.90 -13.28
C SER A 697 3.01 42.73 -13.85
N LEU A 698 3.59 42.29 -14.97
CA LEU A 698 4.60 43.11 -15.65
C LEU A 698 3.90 44.21 -16.45
N PRO A 699 4.24 45.50 -16.22
CA PRO A 699 3.67 46.59 -16.98
C PRO A 699 3.97 46.39 -18.47
N ARG A 700 2.93 46.37 -19.30
CA ARG A 700 3.09 46.40 -20.78
C ARG A 700 3.93 47.64 -21.12
N ARG A 701 5.20 47.47 -21.44
CA ARG A 701 5.97 48.53 -22.07
C ARG A 701 5.27 48.84 -23.40
N ASN A 702 4.63 50.01 -23.46
CA ASN A 702 4.21 50.57 -24.73
C ASN A 702 5.45 50.62 -25.61
N LYS A 703 5.39 49.97 -26.75
CA LYS A 703 6.41 50.17 -27.83
C LYS A 703 6.26 51.63 -28.30
N PRO A 704 7.37 52.31 -28.55
CA PRO A 704 7.34 53.64 -29.14
C PRO A 704 6.72 53.66 -30.53
#